data_ddfa6f3ecbab4f42239290786d71bb32
#
_entry.id   ddfa6f3ecbab4f42239290786d71bb32
#
_cell.length_a   1.000
_cell.length_b   1.000
_cell.length_c   1.000
_cell.angle_alpha   90.00
_cell.angle_beta   90.00
_cell.angle_gamma   90.00
#
_symmetry.space_group_name_H-M   'P 1'
#
loop_
_entity.id
_entity.type
_entity.pdbx_description
1 polymer ?
#
loop_
_entity_poly.entity_id
_entity_poly.type
_entity_poly.pdbx_seq_one_letter_code
_entity_poly.pdbx_strand_id
1 'polypeptide(L)'
;MHPIYKFSQHNTDGDASLVDLLGSKGANLAEMCNMGINVPPGFTITTEVCNYFIEHASLPDGLEDEIKSSVKELEALSNKTFGNDGVPLLLSVRSGGKISMPGMMDSILNIGLNDENVQNLAEAFDDERFALDSYRRLIQMYSNVVLGLEHERFEAVIANKKRMDNVESDADFNVEQLNWIIDAYKNTVERFSNAPFPQDPYEQLIGAVEAVFSSWLNNRAVTYRKINNISDTWGTGATIQTMVFGNLNEKSGTGVAFTRNPSTGNKELYGEYLMNAQGEDVVAGLRTPLPITNDEKGGKNSLEENFPTAYKEIIETADKLENHFKEVQDIEFTIEDEQIYLLQTRKAKRTAQAGVKIAIDMEAEGIVSKEDAILMVDANNITNLLHPQFIESQERDFFYKALNASPGAAVGDIVFDADKAEEEATKGRDVILVRDETSPEDIHGMHSSVGILTTKGGMTSHAAVVARGMGKPCVVGAENLIIDFEEKTISNGTTVLHEGDLISLDGTLGEVYVGELESEPPKPSNEFNTLMEWANSFKRMNVRANAETAQDTTKALEFGAEGIGLCRTEHMFFEGERITPMREMIMSDSTQGRKRALSKLIGYQISDFESLFKLLKEKPITVRLLDPPMHEFSPTRAINRQDVAEAIRD
;
A
#
# COMPACT_ATOMS: atom_id res chain seq x y z
N MET A 1 -1.79 35.85 3.66
CA MET A 1 -1.78 34.41 4.01
C MET A 1 -2.58 34.25 5.28
N HIS A 2 -3.52 33.32 5.34
CA HIS A 2 -4.17 32.92 6.61
C HIS A 2 -3.50 31.65 7.07
N PRO A 3 -2.55 31.73 8.02
CA PRO A 3 -1.65 30.61 8.27
C PRO A 3 -2.24 29.51 9.14
N ILE A 4 -3.32 29.80 9.90
CA ILE A 4 -3.94 28.90 10.90
C ILE A 4 -5.43 28.77 10.65
N TYR A 5 -5.91 27.52 10.63
CA TYR A 5 -7.32 27.14 10.52
C TYR A 5 -7.74 26.33 11.74
N LYS A 6 -8.73 26.81 12.48
CA LYS A 6 -9.23 26.21 13.72
C LYS A 6 -10.34 25.23 13.43
N PHE A 7 -10.42 24.18 14.26
CA PHE A 7 -11.53 23.21 14.22
C PHE A 7 -11.97 22.83 15.63
N SER A 8 -13.26 22.93 15.85
CA SER A 8 -13.93 22.50 17.07
C SER A 8 -15.43 22.32 16.81
N GLN A 9 -16.16 21.71 17.75
CA GLN A 9 -17.61 21.60 17.63
C GLN A 9 -18.34 22.96 17.66
N HIS A 10 -17.68 24.03 18.13
CA HIS A 10 -18.28 25.35 18.28
C HIS A 10 -17.93 26.30 17.12
N ASN A 11 -16.76 26.17 16.57
CA ASN A 11 -16.27 27.01 15.46
C ASN A 11 -15.24 26.26 14.63
N THR A 12 -15.42 26.26 13.32
CA THR A 12 -14.54 25.61 12.37
C THR A 12 -14.31 26.49 11.16
N ASP A 13 -13.03 26.76 10.83
CA ASP A 13 -12.63 27.69 9.78
C ASP A 13 -12.45 27.01 8.42
N GLY A 14 -12.48 25.69 8.34
CA GLY A 14 -12.19 24.92 7.13
C GLY A 14 -13.21 23.81 6.86
N ASP A 15 -13.00 23.08 5.76
CA ASP A 15 -13.77 21.93 5.33
C ASP A 15 -12.95 20.99 4.45
N ALA A 16 -13.54 19.89 3.99
CA ALA A 16 -12.88 18.89 3.15
C ALA A 16 -12.39 19.43 1.79
N SER A 17 -12.90 20.56 1.31
CA SER A 17 -12.45 21.17 0.02
C SER A 17 -11.06 21.79 0.12
N LEU A 18 -10.60 22.12 1.33
CA LEU A 18 -9.32 22.77 1.60
C LEU A 18 -8.15 21.79 1.76
N VAL A 19 -8.25 20.57 1.20
CA VAL A 19 -7.20 19.55 1.31
C VAL A 19 -5.83 20.00 0.81
N ASP A 20 -5.77 20.88 -0.17
CA ASP A 20 -4.51 21.44 -0.68
C ASP A 20 -3.81 22.35 0.33
N LEU A 21 -4.57 23.03 1.15
CA LEU A 21 -4.10 24.02 2.12
C LEU A 21 -3.87 23.40 3.52
N LEU A 22 -4.78 22.53 3.96
CA LEU A 22 -4.76 21.94 5.31
C LEU A 22 -4.14 20.54 5.37
N GLY A 23 -3.87 19.96 4.20
CA GLY A 23 -3.60 18.52 4.10
C GLY A 23 -4.86 17.68 4.37
N SER A 24 -4.82 16.40 4.03
CA SER A 24 -5.97 15.51 4.20
C SER A 24 -6.41 15.38 5.67
N LYS A 25 -5.48 15.40 6.62
CA LYS A 25 -5.79 15.29 8.05
C LYS A 25 -6.51 16.52 8.56
N GLY A 26 -5.97 17.72 8.35
CA GLY A 26 -6.58 18.96 8.81
C GLY A 26 -7.95 19.22 8.18
N ALA A 27 -8.07 19.01 6.86
CA ALA A 27 -9.33 19.17 6.14
C ALA A 27 -10.42 18.21 6.65
N ASN A 28 -10.09 16.93 6.85
CA ASN A 28 -11.06 15.95 7.33
C ASN A 28 -11.44 16.16 8.80
N LEU A 29 -10.53 16.62 9.66
CA LEU A 29 -10.86 17.00 11.04
C LEU A 29 -11.85 18.18 11.09
N ALA A 30 -11.61 19.21 10.27
CA ALA A 30 -12.53 20.34 10.13
C ALA A 30 -13.90 19.87 9.62
N GLU A 31 -13.94 19.00 8.60
CA GLU A 31 -15.18 18.45 8.07
C GLU A 31 -15.96 17.64 9.11
N MET A 32 -15.28 16.76 9.86
CA MET A 32 -15.92 16.00 10.94
C MET A 32 -16.51 16.91 12.03
N CYS A 33 -15.84 18.02 12.37
CA CYS A 33 -16.40 19.03 13.27
C CYS A 33 -17.66 19.67 12.69
N ASN A 34 -17.68 20.04 11.39
CA ASN A 34 -18.85 20.57 10.70
C ASN A 34 -20.03 19.58 10.67
N MET A 35 -19.74 18.28 10.66
CA MET A 35 -20.74 17.22 10.76
C MET A 35 -21.25 16.97 12.18
N GLY A 36 -20.72 17.66 13.20
CA GLY A 36 -21.06 17.49 14.61
C GLY A 36 -20.50 16.20 15.22
N ILE A 37 -19.46 15.66 14.65
CA ILE A 37 -18.76 14.48 15.18
C ILE A 37 -17.83 14.92 16.32
N ASN A 38 -17.72 14.09 17.36
CA ASN A 38 -16.89 14.39 18.52
C ASN A 38 -15.39 14.27 18.17
N VAL A 39 -14.77 15.39 17.87
CA VAL A 39 -13.37 15.55 17.53
C VAL A 39 -12.70 16.41 18.58
N PRO A 40 -11.55 16.03 19.17
CA PRO A 40 -10.82 16.91 20.07
C PRO A 40 -10.46 18.21 19.36
N PRO A 41 -10.71 19.39 19.96
CA PRO A 41 -10.46 20.68 19.30
C PRO A 41 -8.97 20.88 18.97
N GLY A 42 -8.73 21.68 17.96
CA GLY A 42 -7.37 21.96 17.49
C GLY A 42 -7.32 23.04 16.40
N PHE A 43 -6.16 23.13 15.78
CA PHE A 43 -5.95 23.98 14.62
C PHE A 43 -4.88 23.40 13.69
N THR A 44 -4.95 23.74 12.42
CA THR A 44 -3.97 23.32 11.41
C THR A 44 -3.20 24.53 10.88
N ILE A 45 -1.88 24.43 10.92
CA ILE A 45 -0.98 25.36 10.22
C ILE A 45 -0.83 24.85 8.78
N THR A 46 -0.97 25.77 7.82
CA THR A 46 -1.14 25.44 6.41
C THR A 46 0.11 24.86 5.73
N THR A 47 -0.09 24.17 4.62
CA THR A 47 0.99 23.70 3.71
C THR A 47 1.80 24.86 3.13
N GLU A 48 1.20 26.05 2.98
CA GLU A 48 1.91 27.24 2.52
C GLU A 48 2.97 27.70 3.52
N VAL A 49 2.69 27.58 4.84
CA VAL A 49 3.67 27.86 5.89
C VAL A 49 4.81 26.83 5.86
N CYS A 50 4.51 25.55 5.62
CA CYS A 50 5.52 24.54 5.43
C CYS A 50 6.47 24.86 4.27
N ASN A 51 5.91 25.25 3.12
CA ASN A 51 6.70 25.63 1.95
C ASN A 51 7.57 26.87 2.24
N TYR A 52 7.02 27.86 2.95
CA TYR A 52 7.80 29.02 3.41
C TYR A 52 8.96 28.59 4.32
N PHE A 53 8.69 27.71 5.30
CA PHE A 53 9.71 27.19 6.21
C PHE A 53 10.83 26.43 5.47
N ILE A 54 10.46 25.60 4.49
CA ILE A 54 11.44 24.86 3.67
C ILE A 54 12.33 25.83 2.87
N GLU A 55 11.78 26.92 2.37
CA GLU A 55 12.51 27.91 1.56
C GLU A 55 13.41 28.82 2.41
N HIS A 56 12.95 29.22 3.62
CA HIS A 56 13.61 30.24 4.43
C HIS A 56 14.31 29.70 5.68
N ALA A 57 14.11 28.40 6.03
CA ALA A 57 14.59 27.77 7.26
C ALA A 57 14.14 28.52 8.55
N SER A 58 12.99 29.19 8.50
CA SER A 58 12.38 29.90 9.62
C SER A 58 10.87 30.00 9.43
N LEU A 59 10.12 30.12 10.53
CA LEU A 59 8.70 30.36 10.49
C LEU A 59 8.43 31.83 10.03
N PRO A 60 7.27 32.11 9.39
CA PRO A 60 6.88 33.47 9.05
C PRO A 60 6.76 34.38 10.27
N ASP A 61 7.11 35.65 10.11
CA ASP A 61 6.97 36.65 11.17
C ASP A 61 5.52 36.72 11.69
N GLY A 62 5.37 36.73 13.01
CA GLY A 62 4.09 36.79 13.70
C GLY A 62 3.34 35.47 13.86
N LEU A 63 3.77 34.38 13.21
CA LEU A 63 3.11 33.08 13.33
C LEU A 63 3.14 32.51 14.76
N GLU A 64 4.22 32.70 15.50
CA GLU A 64 4.30 32.27 16.89
C GLU A 64 3.24 32.95 17.77
N ASP A 65 2.94 34.23 17.55
CA ASP A 65 1.90 34.94 18.30
C ASP A 65 0.50 34.43 17.93
N GLU A 66 0.26 34.06 16.65
CA GLU A 66 -0.97 33.43 16.22
C GLU A 66 -1.15 32.00 16.82
N ILE A 67 -0.05 31.23 16.90
CA ILE A 67 -0.04 29.94 17.60
C ILE A 67 -0.40 30.12 19.07
N LYS A 68 0.26 31.05 19.78
CA LYS A 68 -0.04 31.35 21.19
C LYS A 68 -1.49 31.77 21.41
N SER A 69 -2.03 32.58 20.50
CA SER A 69 -3.45 32.98 20.53
C SER A 69 -4.39 31.78 20.33
N SER A 70 -4.06 30.90 19.41
CA SER A 70 -4.87 29.69 19.14
C SER A 70 -4.82 28.71 20.31
N VAL A 71 -3.67 28.53 20.94
CA VAL A 71 -3.53 27.71 22.15
C VAL A 71 -4.40 28.26 23.30
N LYS A 72 -4.43 29.59 23.51
CA LYS A 72 -5.32 30.20 24.51
C LYS A 72 -6.80 29.93 24.28
N GLU A 73 -7.22 29.82 23.04
CA GLU A 73 -8.59 29.40 22.72
C GLU A 73 -8.83 27.92 23.07
N LEU A 74 -7.84 27.04 22.81
CA LEU A 74 -7.92 25.64 23.24
C LEU A 74 -7.97 25.51 24.78
N GLU A 75 -7.21 26.32 25.52
CA GLU A 75 -7.31 26.39 26.97
C GLU A 75 -8.73 26.71 27.44
N ALA A 76 -9.36 27.73 26.82
CA ALA A 76 -10.71 28.12 27.14
C ALA A 76 -11.75 27.03 26.79
N LEU A 77 -11.59 26.32 25.66
CA LEU A 77 -12.49 25.24 25.24
C LEU A 77 -12.37 23.99 26.12
N SER A 78 -11.14 23.66 26.58
CA SER A 78 -10.88 22.44 27.35
C SER A 78 -10.90 22.66 28.86
N ASN A 79 -10.94 23.91 29.33
CA ASN A 79 -10.75 24.29 30.74
C ASN A 79 -9.46 23.70 31.33
N LYS A 80 -8.39 23.68 30.54
CA LYS A 80 -7.04 23.21 30.90
C LYS A 80 -6.04 24.32 30.56
N THR A 81 -4.81 24.26 31.09
CA THR A 81 -3.79 25.30 30.89
C THR A 81 -2.55 24.73 30.20
N PHE A 82 -2.07 25.40 29.16
CA PHE A 82 -0.83 25.08 28.48
C PHE A 82 0.36 25.76 29.17
N GLY A 83 0.73 25.20 30.32
CA GLY A 83 1.71 25.78 31.24
C GLY A 83 1.80 25.01 32.55
N ASN A 84 2.28 25.67 33.59
CA ASN A 84 2.55 25.02 34.90
C ASN A 84 1.38 25.12 35.86
N ASP A 85 0.36 25.93 35.59
CA ASP A 85 -0.76 26.18 36.46
C ASP A 85 -1.97 25.31 36.13
N GLY A 86 -2.64 24.73 37.12
CA GLY A 86 -3.90 23.98 36.95
C GLY A 86 -3.75 22.64 36.24
N VAL A 87 -4.83 22.16 35.64
CA VAL A 87 -4.82 20.90 34.86
C VAL A 87 -4.08 21.11 33.55
N PRO A 88 -3.01 20.37 33.25
CA PRO A 88 -2.23 20.58 32.05
C PRO A 88 -3.04 20.31 30.76
N LEU A 89 -3.04 21.26 29.82
CA LEU A 89 -3.44 21.05 28.45
C LEU A 89 -2.27 20.38 27.72
N LEU A 90 -2.47 19.17 27.22
CA LEU A 90 -1.50 18.50 26.38
C LEU A 90 -1.93 18.54 24.92
N LEU A 91 -0.93 18.71 24.05
CA LEU A 91 -1.15 18.83 22.63
C LEU A 91 -0.40 17.73 21.85
N SER A 92 -0.95 17.36 20.70
CA SER A 92 -0.23 16.61 19.67
C SER A 92 0.06 17.51 18.48
N VAL A 93 1.21 17.32 17.84
CA VAL A 93 1.54 17.94 16.54
C VAL A 93 1.69 16.82 15.53
N ARG A 94 0.82 16.81 14.53
CA ARG A 94 0.69 15.71 13.56
C ARG A 94 0.83 16.25 12.14
N SER A 95 1.66 15.59 11.33
CA SER A 95 1.78 15.90 9.89
C SER A 95 0.53 15.51 9.11
N GLY A 96 0.21 16.28 8.06
CA GLY A 96 -0.90 16.00 7.17
C GLY A 96 -0.63 16.50 5.75
N GLY A 97 -0.12 15.65 4.87
CA GLY A 97 0.01 15.97 3.44
C GLY A 97 -1.34 15.87 2.71
N LYS A 98 -1.41 16.43 1.49
CA LYS A 98 -2.56 16.30 0.59
C LYS A 98 -2.93 14.83 0.33
N ILE A 99 -1.93 13.99 0.16
CA ILE A 99 -2.07 12.53 0.06
C ILE A 99 -1.51 11.90 1.33
N SER A 100 -2.23 10.93 1.87
CA SER A 100 -1.78 10.18 3.05
C SER A 100 -0.51 9.40 2.73
N MET A 101 0.55 9.61 3.53
CA MET A 101 1.85 8.93 3.46
C MET A 101 2.13 8.23 4.80
N PRO A 102 1.52 7.05 5.05
CA PRO A 102 1.58 6.39 6.36
C PRO A 102 3.01 6.08 6.79
N GLY A 103 3.39 6.47 8.00
CA GLY A 103 4.72 6.23 8.57
C GLY A 103 5.87 7.03 7.95
N MET A 104 5.60 7.89 6.95
CA MET A 104 6.66 8.64 6.24
C MET A 104 7.04 9.95 6.91
N MET A 105 6.14 10.54 7.65
CA MET A 105 6.33 11.82 8.35
C MET A 105 6.08 11.66 9.85
N ASP A 106 6.62 12.58 10.61
CA ASP A 106 6.66 12.48 12.07
C ASP A 106 5.40 13.07 12.74
N SER A 107 5.14 12.63 13.96
CA SER A 107 4.13 13.17 14.88
C SER A 107 4.74 13.21 16.29
N ILE A 108 4.35 14.19 17.09
CA ILE A 108 4.77 14.32 18.47
C ILE A 108 3.54 14.45 19.36
N LEU A 109 3.49 13.65 20.42
CA LEU A 109 2.38 13.59 21.38
C LEU A 109 2.79 14.14 22.75
N ASN A 110 1.82 14.44 23.60
CA ASN A 110 1.99 14.86 24.99
C ASN A 110 2.77 16.17 25.16
N ILE A 111 2.84 17.02 24.12
CA ILE A 111 3.52 18.32 24.16
C ILE A 111 2.88 19.19 25.25
N GLY A 112 3.71 19.81 26.06
CA GLY A 112 3.32 20.66 27.17
C GLY A 112 3.71 20.12 28.53
N LEU A 113 4.08 18.82 28.65
CA LEU A 113 4.58 18.25 29.91
C LEU A 113 6.01 18.68 30.20
N ASN A 114 6.26 18.93 31.47
CA ASN A 114 7.57 19.25 32.01
C ASN A 114 7.69 18.76 33.45
N ASP A 115 8.83 19.04 34.13
CA ASP A 115 9.14 18.58 35.48
C ASP A 115 8.19 19.19 36.54
N GLU A 116 7.60 20.35 36.28
CA GLU A 116 6.71 21.04 37.22
C GLU A 116 5.25 20.59 37.08
N ASN A 117 4.76 20.47 35.85
CA ASN A 117 3.31 20.22 35.61
C ASN A 117 2.94 18.74 35.52
N VAL A 118 3.91 17.83 35.42
CA VAL A 118 3.64 16.38 35.45
C VAL A 118 2.92 15.97 36.73
N GLN A 119 3.22 16.60 37.87
CA GLN A 119 2.52 16.36 39.12
C GLN A 119 1.07 16.86 39.08
N ASN A 120 0.80 18.01 38.44
CA ASN A 120 -0.56 18.50 38.28
C ASN A 120 -1.40 17.55 37.40
N LEU A 121 -0.77 16.90 36.41
CA LEU A 121 -1.44 15.87 35.61
C LEU A 121 -1.78 14.64 36.46
N ALA A 122 -0.83 14.19 37.29
CA ALA A 122 -1.05 13.08 38.22
C ALA A 122 -2.19 13.35 39.20
N GLU A 123 -2.26 14.55 39.76
CA GLU A 123 -3.34 14.97 40.68
C GLU A 123 -4.69 15.07 39.96
N ALA A 124 -4.71 15.57 38.71
CA ALA A 124 -5.95 15.74 37.95
C ALA A 124 -6.64 14.42 37.61
N PHE A 125 -5.88 13.36 37.40
CA PHE A 125 -6.38 12.04 37.02
C PHE A 125 -6.26 11.00 38.14
N ASP A 126 -5.73 11.37 39.32
CA ASP A 126 -5.46 10.46 40.43
C ASP A 126 -4.60 9.25 40.04
N ASP A 127 -3.68 9.48 39.09
CA ASP A 127 -2.77 8.43 38.55
C ASP A 127 -1.37 9.01 38.23
N GLU A 128 -0.46 8.83 39.18
CA GLU A 128 0.93 9.26 39.02
C GLU A 128 1.68 8.45 37.97
N ARG A 129 1.37 7.16 37.83
CA ARG A 129 1.97 6.28 36.85
C ARG A 129 1.64 6.74 35.43
N PHE A 130 0.38 7.04 35.15
CA PHE A 130 -0.07 7.56 33.87
C PHE A 130 0.64 8.88 33.50
N ALA A 131 0.74 9.81 34.44
CA ALA A 131 1.40 11.09 34.21
C ALA A 131 2.88 10.92 33.87
N LEU A 132 3.59 10.09 34.62
CA LEU A 132 5.00 9.81 34.41
C LEU A 132 5.27 9.05 33.11
N ASP A 133 4.42 8.07 32.73
CA ASP A 133 4.58 7.37 31.45
C ASP A 133 4.32 8.30 30.27
N SER A 134 3.34 9.21 30.38
CA SER A 134 3.07 10.23 29.37
C SER A 134 4.27 11.18 29.19
N TYR A 135 4.91 11.58 30.31
CA TYR A 135 6.10 12.42 30.26
C TYR A 135 7.34 11.67 29.68
N ARG A 136 7.55 10.42 30.09
CA ARG A 136 8.58 9.57 29.52
C ARG A 136 8.43 9.45 28.00
N ARG A 137 7.21 9.20 27.51
CA ARG A 137 6.90 9.09 26.07
C ARG A 137 7.19 10.41 25.34
N LEU A 138 6.81 11.55 25.93
CA LEU A 138 7.16 12.85 25.35
C LEU A 138 8.68 13.03 25.21
N ILE A 139 9.45 12.77 26.28
CA ILE A 139 10.91 12.93 26.23
C ILE A 139 11.53 12.07 25.12
N GLN A 140 11.13 10.81 25.02
CA GLN A 140 11.63 9.88 24.01
C GLN A 140 11.29 10.37 22.58
N MET A 141 10.02 10.65 22.33
CA MET A 141 9.53 11.05 21.02
C MET A 141 10.09 12.41 20.59
N TYR A 142 10.05 13.40 21.46
CA TYR A 142 10.60 14.73 21.20
C TYR A 142 12.10 14.67 20.90
N SER A 143 12.84 13.89 21.69
CA SER A 143 14.26 13.74 21.49
C SER A 143 14.61 13.09 20.14
N ASN A 144 13.84 12.09 19.74
CA ASN A 144 14.05 11.44 18.45
C ASN A 144 13.65 12.34 17.27
N VAL A 145 12.47 12.96 17.33
CA VAL A 145 11.89 13.70 16.20
C VAL A 145 12.43 15.12 16.10
N VAL A 146 12.52 15.85 17.23
CA VAL A 146 12.88 17.26 17.24
C VAL A 146 14.39 17.46 17.43
N LEU A 147 14.99 16.73 18.39
CA LEU A 147 16.41 16.86 18.67
C LEU A 147 17.28 15.95 17.78
N GLY A 148 16.69 15.07 16.97
CA GLY A 148 17.40 14.18 16.04
C GLY A 148 18.26 13.11 16.71
N LEU A 149 17.98 12.76 17.97
CA LEU A 149 18.72 11.73 18.69
C LEU A 149 18.26 10.32 18.27
N GLU A 150 19.18 9.38 18.19
CA GLU A 150 18.92 7.99 17.79
C GLU A 150 17.95 7.31 18.76
N HIS A 151 16.87 6.72 18.21
CA HIS A 151 15.82 6.02 18.97
C HIS A 151 16.38 4.88 19.83
N GLU A 152 17.36 4.16 19.32
CA GLU A 152 18.00 3.02 19.96
C GLU A 152 18.64 3.37 21.31
N ARG A 153 19.03 4.63 21.52
CA ARG A 153 19.60 5.09 22.81
C ARG A 153 18.56 5.03 23.93
N PHE A 154 17.36 5.41 23.63
CA PHE A 154 16.22 5.41 24.57
C PHE A 154 15.70 4.00 24.79
N GLU A 155 15.61 3.20 23.73
CA GLU A 155 15.25 1.79 23.84
C GLU A 155 16.26 1.00 24.69
N ALA A 156 17.55 1.30 24.57
CA ALA A 156 18.57 0.67 25.41
C ALA A 156 18.40 0.96 26.92
N VAL A 157 17.90 2.16 27.27
CA VAL A 157 17.61 2.52 28.69
C VAL A 157 16.44 1.67 29.19
N ILE A 158 15.32 1.59 28.42
CA ILE A 158 14.15 0.76 28.75
C ILE A 158 14.55 -0.72 28.88
N ALA A 159 15.23 -1.26 27.89
CA ALA A 159 15.65 -2.66 27.89
C ALA A 159 16.58 -2.99 29.07
N ASN A 160 17.45 -2.04 29.45
CA ASN A 160 18.29 -2.21 30.63
C ASN A 160 17.48 -2.21 31.93
N LYS A 161 16.51 -1.28 32.06
CA LYS A 161 15.66 -1.20 33.25
C LYS A 161 14.77 -2.44 33.38
N LYS A 162 14.20 -2.93 32.29
CA LYS A 162 13.44 -4.22 32.25
C LYS A 162 14.27 -5.38 32.77
N ARG A 163 15.51 -5.51 32.30
CA ARG A 163 16.44 -6.57 32.79
C ARG A 163 16.81 -6.42 34.26
N MET A 164 17.08 -5.19 34.72
CA MET A 164 17.46 -4.95 36.11
C MET A 164 16.36 -5.30 37.09
N ASP A 165 15.10 -5.01 36.72
CA ASP A 165 13.95 -5.13 37.62
C ASP A 165 13.08 -6.34 37.30
N ASN A 166 13.41 -7.15 36.26
CA ASN A 166 12.67 -8.29 35.77
C ASN A 166 11.23 -7.94 35.39
N VAL A 167 11.07 -6.83 34.62
CA VAL A 167 9.81 -6.34 34.08
C VAL A 167 9.67 -6.81 32.63
N GLU A 168 8.51 -7.33 32.23
CA GLU A 168 8.28 -7.85 30.86
C GLU A 168 7.80 -6.78 29.90
N SER A 169 6.84 -5.96 30.32
CA SER A 169 6.21 -4.93 29.48
C SER A 169 6.46 -3.52 30.04
N ASP A 170 6.50 -2.51 29.16
CA ASP A 170 6.53 -1.09 29.55
C ASP A 170 5.32 -0.71 30.41
N ALA A 171 4.19 -1.37 30.18
CA ALA A 171 2.97 -1.17 30.94
C ALA A 171 3.09 -1.58 32.41
N ASP A 172 4.06 -2.43 32.75
CA ASP A 172 4.26 -2.96 34.11
C ASP A 172 5.20 -2.10 34.97
N PHE A 173 5.81 -1.05 34.40
CA PHE A 173 6.65 -0.15 35.18
C PHE A 173 5.86 0.59 36.26
N ASN A 174 6.38 0.61 37.48
CA ASN A 174 5.83 1.38 38.57
C ASN A 174 6.38 2.83 38.59
N VAL A 175 5.87 3.65 39.48
CA VAL A 175 6.24 5.08 39.66
C VAL A 175 7.75 5.27 39.86
N GLU A 176 8.40 4.48 40.73
CA GLU A 176 9.83 4.59 41.00
C GLU A 176 10.67 4.26 39.75
N GLN A 177 10.27 3.23 39.02
CA GLN A 177 10.95 2.81 37.78
C GLN A 177 10.80 3.85 36.67
N LEU A 178 9.61 4.45 36.53
CA LEU A 178 9.37 5.51 35.54
C LEU A 178 10.17 6.77 35.84
N ASN A 179 10.23 7.19 37.10
CA ASN A 179 11.11 8.31 37.52
C ASN A 179 12.56 8.06 37.17
N TRP A 180 13.07 6.85 37.44
CA TRP A 180 14.42 6.47 37.07
C TRP A 180 14.67 6.54 35.55
N ILE A 181 13.68 6.06 34.73
CA ILE A 181 13.77 6.10 33.26
C ILE A 181 13.76 7.55 32.77
N ILE A 182 12.88 8.41 33.30
CA ILE A 182 12.80 9.85 32.96
C ILE A 182 14.15 10.54 33.25
N ASP A 183 14.75 10.32 34.39
CA ASP A 183 16.06 10.88 34.74
C ASP A 183 17.16 10.38 33.79
N ALA A 184 17.16 9.09 33.46
CA ALA A 184 18.11 8.51 32.53
C ALA A 184 17.91 9.08 31.09
N TYR A 185 16.69 9.34 30.69
CA TYR A 185 16.35 9.96 29.40
C TYR A 185 16.84 11.41 29.35
N LYS A 186 16.56 12.23 30.38
CA LYS A 186 17.06 13.61 30.46
C LYS A 186 18.57 13.68 30.42
N ASN A 187 19.26 12.79 31.15
CA ASN A 187 20.71 12.69 31.10
C ASN A 187 21.23 12.29 29.71
N THR A 188 20.49 11.43 29.00
CA THR A 188 20.81 11.04 27.61
C THR A 188 20.65 12.24 26.67
N VAL A 189 19.56 13.00 26.83
CA VAL A 189 19.33 14.23 26.05
C VAL A 189 20.49 15.21 26.30
N GLU A 190 20.77 15.59 27.53
CA GLU A 190 21.83 16.55 27.87
C GLU A 190 23.20 16.13 27.32
N ARG A 191 23.52 14.84 27.44
CA ARG A 191 24.80 14.28 26.97
C ARG A 191 24.98 14.37 25.45
N PHE A 192 23.90 14.16 24.66
CA PHE A 192 24.01 14.03 23.21
C PHE A 192 23.54 15.26 22.44
N SER A 193 22.65 16.10 22.99
CA SER A 193 22.26 17.39 22.40
C SER A 193 23.10 18.57 22.92
N ASN A 194 23.87 18.40 23.99
CA ASN A 194 24.59 19.46 24.73
C ASN A 194 23.64 20.53 25.33
N ALA A 195 22.37 20.22 25.50
CA ALA A 195 21.36 21.06 26.12
C ALA A 195 20.39 20.19 26.94
N PRO A 196 19.81 20.71 28.03
CA PRO A 196 18.77 19.99 28.77
C PRO A 196 17.52 19.82 27.92
N PHE A 197 16.66 18.87 28.30
CA PHE A 197 15.32 18.71 27.69
C PHE A 197 14.51 20.00 27.93
N PRO A 198 13.86 20.56 26.86
CA PRO A 198 13.11 21.81 26.97
C PRO A 198 11.97 21.71 27.98
N GLN A 199 11.90 22.68 28.91
CA GLN A 199 10.88 22.73 29.96
C GLN A 199 9.77 23.75 29.67
N ASP A 200 9.95 24.66 28.68
CA ASP A 200 8.92 25.57 28.26
C ASP A 200 7.97 24.88 27.25
N PRO A 201 6.65 24.77 27.57
CA PRO A 201 5.68 24.16 26.67
C PRO A 201 5.62 24.82 25.29
N TYR A 202 5.80 26.14 25.19
CA TYR A 202 5.79 26.82 23.89
C TYR A 202 7.05 26.55 23.08
N GLU A 203 8.22 26.44 23.74
CA GLU A 203 9.46 25.99 23.06
C GLU A 203 9.29 24.59 22.49
N GLN A 204 8.68 23.66 23.27
CA GLN A 204 8.35 22.32 22.79
C GLN A 204 7.41 22.36 21.59
N LEU A 205 6.35 23.18 21.63
CA LEU A 205 5.35 23.26 20.55
C LEU A 205 5.95 23.81 19.26
N ILE A 206 6.70 24.89 19.32
CA ILE A 206 7.35 25.49 18.15
C ILE A 206 8.37 24.52 17.54
N GLY A 207 9.23 23.92 18.37
CA GLY A 207 10.18 22.90 17.92
C GLY A 207 9.49 21.70 17.24
N ALA A 208 8.36 21.25 17.77
CA ALA A 208 7.57 20.19 17.16
C ALA A 208 6.97 20.57 15.80
N VAL A 209 6.48 21.81 15.64
CA VAL A 209 5.97 22.32 14.35
C VAL A 209 7.08 22.35 13.31
N GLU A 210 8.25 22.89 13.66
CA GLU A 210 9.41 22.95 12.76
C GLU A 210 9.90 21.54 12.37
N ALA A 211 9.91 20.60 13.32
CA ALA A 211 10.29 19.22 13.05
C ALA A 211 9.29 18.52 12.11
N VAL A 212 7.98 18.75 12.29
CA VAL A 212 6.95 18.22 11.38
C VAL A 212 7.14 18.77 9.97
N PHE A 213 7.43 20.06 9.80
CA PHE A 213 7.72 20.63 8.48
C PHE A 213 9.01 20.06 7.88
N SER A 214 10.05 19.92 8.68
CA SER A 214 11.33 19.32 8.27
C SER A 214 11.16 17.87 7.82
N SER A 215 10.23 17.12 8.43
CA SER A 215 9.97 15.71 8.10
C SER A 215 9.51 15.50 6.66
N TRP A 216 8.99 16.54 5.99
CA TRP A 216 8.70 16.51 4.55
C TRP A 216 9.95 16.22 3.72
N LEU A 217 11.12 16.62 4.19
CA LEU A 217 12.40 16.43 3.51
C LEU A 217 13.14 15.16 3.93
N ASN A 218 12.61 14.37 4.85
CA ASN A 218 13.20 13.10 5.27
C ASN A 218 13.33 12.13 4.09
N ASN A 219 14.40 11.37 4.02
CA ASN A 219 14.69 10.43 2.93
C ASN A 219 13.53 9.47 2.65
N ARG A 220 12.89 8.92 3.70
CA ARG A 220 11.71 8.05 3.55
C ARG A 220 10.53 8.76 2.89
N ALA A 221 10.25 10.02 3.26
CA ALA A 221 9.17 10.82 2.66
C ALA A 221 9.47 11.20 1.21
N VAL A 222 10.71 11.58 0.90
CA VAL A 222 11.18 11.88 -0.47
C VAL A 222 11.08 10.66 -1.35
N THR A 223 11.54 9.50 -0.87
CA THR A 223 11.49 8.23 -1.61
C THR A 223 10.06 7.81 -1.89
N TYR A 224 9.19 7.88 -0.87
CA TYR A 224 7.76 7.57 -1.03
C TYR A 224 7.09 8.46 -2.08
N ARG A 225 7.37 9.79 -2.05
CA ARG A 225 6.82 10.72 -3.04
C ARG A 225 7.28 10.40 -4.47
N LYS A 226 8.56 10.08 -4.66
CA LYS A 226 9.10 9.67 -5.97
C LYS A 226 8.41 8.41 -6.50
N ILE A 227 8.25 7.39 -5.67
CA ILE A 227 7.61 6.12 -6.04
C ILE A 227 6.14 6.35 -6.42
N ASN A 228 5.44 7.23 -5.69
CA ASN A 228 4.00 7.47 -5.87
C ASN A 228 3.69 8.69 -6.77
N ASN A 229 4.68 9.28 -7.44
CA ASN A 229 4.54 10.47 -8.29
C ASN A 229 3.86 11.66 -7.59
N ILE A 230 4.19 11.88 -6.31
CA ILE A 230 3.70 12.99 -5.50
C ILE A 230 4.65 14.17 -5.65
N SER A 231 4.13 15.37 -5.91
CA SER A 231 4.95 16.57 -6.08
C SER A 231 5.64 17.01 -4.79
N ASP A 232 6.92 17.34 -4.86
CA ASP A 232 7.69 17.89 -3.74
C ASP A 232 7.23 19.28 -3.30
N THR A 233 6.51 20.00 -4.15
CA THR A 233 6.05 21.37 -3.88
C THR A 233 4.77 21.46 -3.05
N TRP A 234 4.13 20.33 -2.71
CA TRP A 234 2.85 20.37 -2.00
C TRP A 234 3.01 20.71 -0.52
N GLY A 235 4.11 20.32 0.11
CA GLY A 235 4.31 20.51 1.53
C GLY A 235 3.40 19.63 2.41
N THR A 236 3.44 19.89 3.71
CA THR A 236 2.58 19.24 4.71
C THR A 236 1.94 20.28 5.61
N GLY A 237 0.67 20.10 5.99
CA GLY A 237 0.09 20.81 7.11
C GLY A 237 0.65 20.29 8.43
N ALA A 238 0.72 21.15 9.45
CA ALA A 238 0.95 20.72 10.83
C ALA A 238 -0.35 20.90 11.61
N THR A 239 -0.94 19.78 12.04
CA THR A 239 -2.18 19.78 12.81
C THR A 239 -1.88 19.67 14.30
N ILE A 240 -2.23 20.72 15.06
CA ILE A 240 -2.13 20.80 16.51
C ILE A 240 -3.48 20.45 17.09
N GLN A 241 -3.56 19.44 17.96
CA GLN A 241 -4.80 18.93 18.50
C GLN A 241 -4.69 18.62 19.98
N THR A 242 -5.74 18.92 20.76
CA THR A 242 -5.80 18.53 22.17
C THR A 242 -5.72 17.01 22.32
N MET A 243 -4.91 16.57 23.28
CA MET A 243 -4.79 15.15 23.61
C MET A 243 -6.05 14.63 24.29
N VAL A 244 -6.42 13.40 23.93
CA VAL A 244 -7.33 12.50 24.63
C VAL A 244 -6.60 11.18 24.89
N PHE A 245 -6.89 10.53 26.02
CA PHE A 245 -6.03 9.47 26.54
C PHE A 245 -6.73 8.12 26.57
N GLY A 246 -6.41 7.27 25.60
CA GLY A 246 -6.84 5.87 25.59
C GLY A 246 -6.15 4.98 26.63
N ASN A 247 -5.12 5.49 27.27
CA ASN A 247 -4.36 4.83 28.33
C ASN A 247 -4.62 5.45 29.73
N LEU A 248 -5.76 6.14 29.90
CA LEU A 248 -6.08 6.79 31.16
C LEU A 248 -6.48 5.78 32.25
N ASN A 249 -7.33 4.82 31.93
CA ASN A 249 -7.84 3.82 32.85
C ASN A 249 -8.46 2.63 32.12
N GLU A 250 -9.03 1.66 32.87
CA GLU A 250 -9.68 0.46 32.32
C GLU A 250 -10.96 0.77 31.49
N LYS A 251 -11.48 2.02 31.52
CA LYS A 251 -12.60 2.49 30.70
C LYS A 251 -12.13 3.29 29.49
N SER A 252 -10.87 3.17 29.15
CA SER A 252 -10.22 3.90 28.07
C SER A 252 -9.57 2.92 27.10
N GLY A 253 -9.45 3.34 25.85
CA GLY A 253 -8.87 2.53 24.80
C GLY A 253 -8.66 3.33 23.52
N THR A 254 -8.02 2.75 22.55
CA THR A 254 -7.80 3.35 21.23
C THR A 254 -7.88 2.29 20.15
N GLY A 255 -8.27 2.67 18.92
CA GLY A 255 -8.42 1.71 17.86
C GLY A 255 -8.53 2.32 16.47
N VAL A 256 -8.60 1.43 15.51
CA VAL A 256 -8.81 1.72 14.09
C VAL A 256 -9.99 0.92 13.59
N ALA A 257 -10.90 1.57 12.88
CA ALA A 257 -12.09 0.94 12.31
C ALA A 257 -12.27 1.30 10.84
N PHE A 258 -12.78 0.35 10.08
CA PHE A 258 -13.22 0.55 8.71
C PHE A 258 -14.74 0.49 8.65
N THR A 259 -15.37 1.39 7.93
CA THR A 259 -16.83 1.42 7.79
C THR A 259 -17.40 0.21 7.05
N ARG A 260 -16.56 -0.46 6.25
CA ARG A 260 -16.80 -1.79 5.64
C ARG A 260 -15.52 -2.60 5.69
N ASN A 261 -15.65 -3.92 5.65
CA ASN A 261 -14.51 -4.82 5.62
C ASN A 261 -13.63 -4.57 4.37
N PRO A 262 -12.38 -4.10 4.52
CA PRO A 262 -11.52 -3.71 3.39
C PRO A 262 -11.01 -4.90 2.57
N SER A 263 -11.10 -6.11 3.09
CA SER A 263 -10.69 -7.34 2.40
C SER A 263 -11.82 -7.96 1.60
N THR A 264 -13.03 -8.02 2.16
CA THR A 264 -14.19 -8.68 1.55
C THR A 264 -15.18 -7.72 0.90
N GLY A 265 -15.23 -6.47 1.33
CA GLY A 265 -16.22 -5.47 0.92
C GLY A 265 -17.57 -5.59 1.63
N ASN A 266 -17.71 -6.47 2.60
CA ASN A 266 -18.96 -6.62 3.35
C ASN A 266 -19.27 -5.35 4.16
N LYS A 267 -20.56 -5.00 4.25
CA LYS A 267 -21.04 -3.89 5.07
C LYS A 267 -21.11 -4.31 6.53
N GLU A 268 -19.96 -4.32 7.16
CA GLU A 268 -19.78 -4.59 8.59
C GLU A 268 -18.63 -3.69 9.09
N LEU A 269 -18.78 -3.15 10.30
CA LEU A 269 -17.71 -2.41 10.94
C LEU A 269 -16.57 -3.39 11.21
N TYR A 270 -15.40 -3.14 10.63
CA TYR A 270 -14.23 -4.00 10.73
C TYR A 270 -13.07 -3.24 11.36
N GLY A 271 -12.31 -3.86 12.27
CA GLY A 271 -11.15 -3.20 12.84
C GLY A 271 -10.72 -3.78 14.17
N GLU A 272 -9.80 -3.07 14.81
CA GLU A 272 -9.10 -3.53 16.00
C GLU A 272 -8.96 -2.39 17.02
N TYR A 273 -8.90 -2.74 18.31
CA TYR A 273 -8.66 -1.78 19.37
C TYR A 273 -7.80 -2.38 20.49
N LEU A 274 -7.22 -1.52 21.30
CA LEU A 274 -6.50 -1.87 22.52
C LEU A 274 -7.12 -1.14 23.70
N MET A 275 -7.36 -1.87 24.80
CA MET A 275 -7.70 -1.28 26.08
C MET A 275 -6.47 -0.69 26.74
N ASN A 276 -6.66 0.41 27.45
CA ASN A 276 -5.61 1.09 28.21
C ASN A 276 -4.32 1.26 27.39
N ALA A 277 -4.43 1.95 26.24
CA ALA A 277 -3.35 2.11 25.26
C ALA A 277 -3.42 3.46 24.54
N GLN A 278 -2.29 3.97 24.09
CA GLN A 278 -2.21 5.11 23.18
C GLN A 278 -2.23 4.64 21.71
N GLY A 279 -2.58 5.55 20.77
CA GLY A 279 -2.67 5.22 19.35
C GLY A 279 -1.40 4.61 18.76
N GLU A 280 -0.23 4.98 19.27
CA GLU A 280 1.07 4.41 18.86
C GLU A 280 1.18 2.92 19.17
N ASP A 281 0.61 2.47 20.29
CA ASP A 281 0.69 1.06 20.71
C ASP A 281 -0.05 0.13 19.73
N VAL A 282 -1.11 0.64 19.06
CA VAL A 282 -1.83 -0.08 17.99
C VAL A 282 -0.96 -0.16 16.72
N VAL A 283 -0.39 0.96 16.31
CA VAL A 283 0.37 1.06 15.05
C VAL A 283 1.70 0.33 15.14
N ALA A 284 2.36 0.37 16.30
CA ALA A 284 3.66 -0.29 16.51
C ALA A 284 3.57 -1.82 16.67
N GLY A 285 2.34 -2.38 16.85
CA GLY A 285 2.15 -3.82 17.00
C GLY A 285 2.76 -4.41 18.28
N LEU A 286 2.95 -3.59 19.32
CA LEU A 286 3.57 -3.98 20.58
C LEU A 286 2.69 -4.92 21.41
N ARG A 287 1.38 -4.89 21.18
CA ARG A 287 0.38 -5.71 21.87
C ARG A 287 -0.59 -6.29 20.84
N THR A 288 -1.10 -7.50 21.08
CA THR A 288 -2.12 -8.12 20.22
C THR A 288 -3.43 -7.35 20.40
N PRO A 289 -3.98 -6.74 19.35
CA PRO A 289 -5.22 -6.00 19.44
C PRO A 289 -6.43 -6.93 19.56
N LEU A 290 -7.52 -6.36 20.08
CA LEU A 290 -8.81 -7.00 20.27
C LEU A 290 -9.75 -6.62 19.10
N PRO A 291 -10.70 -7.49 18.72
CA PRO A 291 -11.64 -7.22 17.63
C PRO A 291 -12.69 -6.17 18.04
N ILE A 292 -13.22 -5.46 17.05
CA ILE A 292 -14.32 -4.50 17.28
C ILE A 292 -15.64 -5.23 17.49
N THR A 293 -15.93 -6.29 16.74
CA THR A 293 -17.19 -7.05 16.79
C THR A 293 -17.01 -8.42 17.41
N ASN A 294 -18.10 -8.98 17.97
CA ASN A 294 -18.10 -10.32 18.56
C ASN A 294 -17.92 -11.44 17.54
N ASP A 295 -18.25 -11.22 16.28
CA ASP A 295 -18.29 -12.27 15.24
C ASP A 295 -16.89 -12.59 14.67
N GLU A 296 -15.92 -11.70 14.81
CA GLU A 296 -14.64 -11.83 14.10
C GLU A 296 -13.71 -12.96 14.57
N LYS A 297 -13.88 -13.57 15.72
CA LYS A 297 -13.05 -14.75 16.14
C LYS A 297 -13.73 -15.63 17.20
N GLY A 298 -15.03 -15.56 17.35
CA GLY A 298 -15.74 -16.27 18.43
C GLY A 298 -15.29 -15.78 19.80
N GLY A 299 -14.91 -14.50 19.90
CA GLY A 299 -14.11 -13.96 20.97
C GLY A 299 -14.89 -13.19 22.00
N LYS A 300 -14.55 -13.48 23.22
CA LYS A 300 -14.73 -12.63 24.39
C LYS A 300 -13.77 -11.45 24.29
N ASN A 301 -14.18 -10.27 24.78
CA ASN A 301 -13.43 -9.01 24.85
C ASN A 301 -13.42 -8.16 23.56
N SER A 302 -14.48 -8.16 22.76
CA SER A 302 -14.64 -7.17 21.68
C SER A 302 -14.94 -5.77 22.21
N LEU A 303 -14.79 -4.76 21.33
CA LEU A 303 -15.25 -3.39 21.65
C LEU A 303 -16.74 -3.36 21.97
N GLU A 304 -17.54 -4.14 21.22
CA GLU A 304 -18.99 -4.29 21.43
C GLU A 304 -19.33 -4.76 22.84
N GLU A 305 -18.55 -5.69 23.40
CA GLU A 305 -18.74 -6.21 24.75
C GLU A 305 -18.23 -5.25 25.83
N ASN A 306 -17.01 -4.71 25.66
CA ASN A 306 -16.35 -3.91 26.69
C ASN A 306 -16.81 -2.45 26.72
N PHE A 307 -17.20 -1.88 25.57
CA PHE A 307 -17.62 -0.47 25.41
C PHE A 307 -18.90 -0.35 24.57
N PRO A 308 -20.05 -0.91 25.01
CA PRO A 308 -21.25 -1.00 24.18
C PRO A 308 -21.80 0.36 23.75
N THR A 309 -21.62 1.42 24.56
CA THR A 309 -22.04 2.79 24.22
C THR A 309 -21.14 3.36 23.12
N ALA A 310 -19.83 3.29 23.29
CA ALA A 310 -18.88 3.75 22.29
C ALA A 310 -18.98 2.96 20.98
N TYR A 311 -19.23 1.64 21.05
CA TYR A 311 -19.50 0.80 19.89
C TYR A 311 -20.71 1.26 19.09
N LYS A 312 -21.80 1.60 19.75
CA LYS A 312 -22.99 2.14 19.09
C LYS A 312 -22.72 3.50 18.45
N GLU A 313 -22.01 4.38 19.13
CA GLU A 313 -21.67 5.70 18.61
C GLU A 313 -20.73 5.61 17.40
N ILE A 314 -19.78 4.67 17.38
CA ILE A 314 -18.88 4.50 16.22
C ILE A 314 -19.62 3.96 14.99
N ILE A 315 -20.60 3.06 15.16
CA ILE A 315 -21.46 2.60 14.06
C ILE A 315 -22.24 3.77 13.47
N GLU A 316 -22.92 4.57 14.31
CA GLU A 316 -23.69 5.73 13.86
C GLU A 316 -22.79 6.76 13.16
N THR A 317 -21.57 6.92 13.64
CA THR A 317 -20.58 7.82 13.05
C THR A 317 -20.01 7.27 11.74
N ALA A 318 -19.75 5.98 11.66
CA ALA A 318 -19.30 5.30 10.43
C ALA A 318 -20.33 5.46 9.30
N ASP A 319 -21.62 5.26 9.60
CA ASP A 319 -22.70 5.49 8.64
C ASP A 319 -22.79 6.95 8.18
N LYS A 320 -22.64 7.91 9.09
CA LYS A 320 -22.61 9.34 8.75
C LYS A 320 -21.44 9.68 7.84
N LEU A 321 -20.24 9.20 8.17
CA LEU A 321 -19.02 9.45 7.40
C LEU A 321 -19.12 8.86 5.99
N GLU A 322 -19.56 7.60 5.87
CA GLU A 322 -19.70 6.92 4.58
C GLU A 322 -20.71 7.62 3.67
N ASN A 323 -21.86 8.01 4.21
CA ASN A 323 -22.88 8.75 3.46
C ASN A 323 -22.41 10.15 3.04
N HIS A 324 -21.63 10.83 3.88
CA HIS A 324 -21.14 12.18 3.61
C HIS A 324 -20.02 12.17 2.58
N PHE A 325 -18.98 11.37 2.80
CA PHE A 325 -17.83 11.26 1.88
C PHE A 325 -18.12 10.42 0.64
N LYS A 326 -19.22 9.68 0.63
CA LYS A 326 -19.60 8.72 -0.45
C LYS A 326 -18.48 7.73 -0.75
N GLU A 327 -17.78 7.30 0.29
CA GLU A 327 -16.63 6.44 0.21
C GLU A 327 -16.40 5.72 1.54
N VAL A 328 -15.91 4.49 1.47
CA VAL A 328 -15.53 3.73 2.67
C VAL A 328 -14.40 4.41 3.42
N GLN A 329 -14.57 4.58 4.71
CA GLN A 329 -13.66 5.30 5.58
C GLN A 329 -12.85 4.37 6.47
N ASP A 330 -11.60 4.74 6.67
CA ASP A 330 -10.67 4.26 7.69
C ASP A 330 -10.64 5.31 8.79
N ILE A 331 -10.99 4.92 10.01
CA ILE A 331 -11.28 5.79 11.16
C ILE A 331 -10.29 5.48 12.28
N GLU A 332 -9.58 6.48 12.77
CA GLU A 332 -8.81 6.40 14.01
C GLU A 332 -9.63 7.00 15.15
N PHE A 333 -9.79 6.26 16.25
CA PHE A 333 -10.58 6.72 17.40
C PHE A 333 -9.88 6.45 18.73
N THR A 334 -10.24 7.22 19.73
CA THR A 334 -9.84 7.00 21.13
C THR A 334 -11.06 7.10 22.03
N ILE A 335 -11.13 6.22 23.01
CA ILE A 335 -12.11 6.22 24.08
C ILE A 335 -11.40 6.71 25.34
N GLU A 336 -11.83 7.82 25.90
CA GLU A 336 -11.37 8.35 27.19
C GLU A 336 -12.52 8.29 28.17
N ASP A 337 -12.41 7.49 29.22
CA ASP A 337 -13.42 7.31 30.26
C ASP A 337 -14.85 7.10 29.68
N GLU A 338 -15.00 6.08 28.82
CA GLU A 338 -16.23 5.69 28.10
C GLU A 338 -16.66 6.65 26.98
N GLN A 339 -16.05 7.84 26.83
CA GLN A 339 -16.38 8.80 25.78
C GLN A 339 -15.52 8.58 24.54
N ILE A 340 -16.13 8.44 23.37
CA ILE A 340 -15.42 8.27 22.11
C ILE A 340 -15.08 9.60 21.43
N TYR A 341 -13.88 9.67 20.89
CA TYR A 341 -13.35 10.78 20.10
C TYR A 341 -12.78 10.26 18.78
N LEU A 342 -13.09 10.93 17.69
CA LEU A 342 -12.47 10.64 16.40
C LEU A 342 -11.22 11.50 16.20
N LEU A 343 -10.11 10.84 15.89
CA LEU A 343 -8.82 11.49 15.70
C LEU A 343 -8.44 11.69 14.22
N GLN A 344 -9.02 10.89 13.35
CA GLN A 344 -8.77 10.96 11.91
C GLN A 344 -9.82 10.14 11.15
N THR A 345 -10.16 10.59 9.93
CA THR A 345 -10.81 9.76 8.90
C THR A 345 -10.09 9.92 7.58
N ARG A 346 -10.08 8.86 6.79
CA ARG A 346 -9.50 8.85 5.44
C ARG A 346 -10.16 7.79 4.57
N LYS A 347 -10.03 7.94 3.24
CA LYS A 347 -10.44 6.90 2.30
C LYS A 347 -9.74 5.58 2.62
N ALA A 348 -10.52 4.51 2.81
CA ALA A 348 -9.99 3.19 3.12
C ALA A 348 -9.20 2.58 1.95
N LYS A 349 -8.02 2.07 2.24
CA LYS A 349 -7.31 1.17 1.32
C LYS A 349 -8.00 -0.18 1.35
N ARG A 350 -8.20 -0.80 0.18
CA ARG A 350 -8.97 -2.03 0.06
C ARG A 350 -8.44 -2.92 -1.06
N THR A 351 -8.77 -4.20 -1.02
CA THR A 351 -8.46 -5.15 -2.09
C THR A 351 -9.26 -4.79 -3.35
N ALA A 352 -8.81 -5.28 -4.51
CA ALA A 352 -9.53 -5.08 -5.77
C ALA A 352 -10.95 -5.68 -5.70
N GLN A 353 -11.09 -6.88 -5.14
CA GLN A 353 -12.37 -7.56 -4.96
C GLN A 353 -13.33 -6.76 -4.06
N ALA A 354 -12.85 -6.33 -2.89
CA ALA A 354 -13.62 -5.48 -2.00
C ALA A 354 -14.02 -4.17 -2.68
N GLY A 355 -13.12 -3.55 -3.46
CA GLY A 355 -13.40 -2.32 -4.19
C GLY A 355 -14.56 -2.45 -5.18
N VAL A 356 -14.60 -3.54 -5.94
CA VAL A 356 -15.71 -3.81 -6.87
C VAL A 356 -17.02 -4.06 -6.12
N LYS A 357 -17.00 -4.92 -5.09
CA LYS A 357 -18.20 -5.21 -4.28
C LYS A 357 -18.76 -3.94 -3.61
N ILE A 358 -17.91 -3.15 -2.98
CA ILE A 358 -18.28 -1.88 -2.32
C ILE A 358 -18.95 -0.93 -3.33
N ALA A 359 -18.39 -0.76 -4.52
CA ALA A 359 -18.94 0.13 -5.53
C ALA A 359 -20.37 -0.29 -5.96
N ILE A 360 -20.60 -1.60 -6.13
CA ILE A 360 -21.92 -2.14 -6.45
C ILE A 360 -22.90 -1.96 -5.29
N ASP A 361 -22.49 -2.30 -4.06
CA ASP A 361 -23.34 -2.22 -2.89
C ASP A 361 -23.75 -0.77 -2.59
N MET A 362 -22.79 0.20 -2.69
CA MET A 362 -23.08 1.61 -2.45
C MET A 362 -24.02 2.23 -3.50
N GLU A 363 -23.98 1.78 -4.75
CA GLU A 363 -24.99 2.17 -5.75
C GLU A 363 -26.36 1.60 -5.41
N ALA A 364 -26.43 0.31 -5.08
CA ALA A 364 -27.67 -0.35 -4.69
C ALA A 364 -28.31 0.28 -3.43
N GLU A 365 -27.50 0.80 -2.52
CA GLU A 365 -27.93 1.56 -1.34
C GLU A 365 -28.32 3.02 -1.66
N GLY A 366 -28.08 3.49 -2.89
CA GLY A 366 -28.37 4.86 -3.31
C GLY A 366 -27.41 5.93 -2.75
N ILE A 367 -26.23 5.53 -2.28
CA ILE A 367 -25.20 6.44 -1.76
C ILE A 367 -24.46 7.11 -2.92
N VAL A 368 -24.17 6.37 -3.99
CA VAL A 368 -23.46 6.86 -5.18
C VAL A 368 -24.23 6.58 -6.47
N SER A 369 -23.94 7.30 -7.55
CA SER A 369 -24.43 6.99 -8.89
C SER A 369 -23.62 5.85 -9.52
N LYS A 370 -24.10 5.26 -10.63
CA LYS A 370 -23.33 4.26 -11.39
C LYS A 370 -22.02 4.82 -11.92
N GLU A 371 -22.03 6.07 -12.36
CA GLU A 371 -20.85 6.79 -12.81
C GLU A 371 -19.81 6.91 -11.71
N ASP A 372 -20.25 7.34 -10.52
CA ASP A 372 -19.37 7.49 -9.36
C ASP A 372 -18.86 6.12 -8.90
N ALA A 373 -19.72 5.09 -8.87
CA ALA A 373 -19.34 3.72 -8.53
C ALA A 373 -18.21 3.17 -9.43
N ILE A 374 -18.28 3.43 -10.75
CA ILE A 374 -17.20 3.05 -11.68
C ILE A 374 -15.89 3.79 -11.32
N LEU A 375 -15.98 5.09 -11.00
CA LEU A 375 -14.80 5.90 -10.64
C LEU A 375 -14.20 5.54 -9.28
N MET A 376 -14.95 4.89 -8.40
CA MET A 376 -14.44 4.39 -7.11
C MET A 376 -13.45 3.24 -7.27
N VAL A 377 -13.51 2.51 -8.38
CA VAL A 377 -12.68 1.32 -8.63
C VAL A 377 -11.44 1.71 -9.45
N ASP A 378 -10.25 1.44 -8.92
CA ASP A 378 -9.01 1.66 -9.64
C ASP A 378 -8.85 0.62 -10.77
N ALA A 379 -8.82 1.09 -12.00
CA ALA A 379 -8.67 0.26 -13.18
C ALA A 379 -7.38 -0.58 -13.18
N ASN A 380 -6.31 -0.09 -12.55
CA ASN A 380 -5.06 -0.84 -12.44
C ASN A 380 -5.21 -2.06 -11.53
N ASN A 381 -6.05 -1.98 -10.52
CA ASN A 381 -6.31 -3.09 -9.61
C ASN A 381 -7.26 -4.14 -10.19
N ILE A 382 -8.08 -3.79 -11.20
CA ILE A 382 -9.00 -4.73 -11.85
C ILE A 382 -8.25 -5.88 -12.54
N THR A 383 -7.09 -5.62 -13.11
CA THR A 383 -6.27 -6.68 -13.76
C THR A 383 -5.92 -7.79 -12.79
N ASN A 384 -5.76 -7.50 -11.50
CA ASN A 384 -5.46 -8.51 -10.48
C ASN A 384 -6.60 -9.53 -10.32
N LEU A 385 -7.85 -9.16 -10.64
CA LEU A 385 -9.01 -10.06 -10.59
C LEU A 385 -9.10 -11.02 -11.78
N LEU A 386 -8.28 -10.82 -12.80
CA LEU A 386 -8.26 -11.60 -14.04
C LEU A 386 -7.12 -12.62 -14.08
N HIS A 387 -6.34 -12.73 -13.01
CA HIS A 387 -5.25 -13.71 -12.87
C HIS A 387 -5.58 -14.77 -11.82
N PRO A 388 -5.05 -16.00 -11.94
CA PRO A 388 -5.15 -17.01 -10.89
C PRO A 388 -4.63 -16.47 -9.56
N GLN A 389 -5.27 -16.86 -8.46
CA GLN A 389 -4.92 -16.43 -7.10
C GLN A 389 -4.80 -17.65 -6.19
N PHE A 390 -3.92 -17.57 -5.19
CA PHE A 390 -3.84 -18.61 -4.16
C PHE A 390 -5.02 -18.50 -3.21
N ILE A 391 -5.56 -19.66 -2.80
CA ILE A 391 -6.64 -19.76 -1.82
C ILE A 391 -6.15 -19.20 -0.47
N GLU A 392 -6.88 -18.24 0.13
CA GLU A 392 -6.44 -17.56 1.35
C GLU A 392 -6.42 -18.45 2.60
N SER A 393 -7.30 -19.46 2.68
CA SER A 393 -7.52 -20.29 3.87
C SER A 393 -6.48 -21.38 4.10
N GLN A 394 -5.42 -21.46 3.28
CA GLN A 394 -4.39 -22.49 3.40
C GLN A 394 -3.17 -22.01 4.21
N GLU A 395 -2.49 -22.95 4.86
CA GLU A 395 -1.24 -22.68 5.57
C GLU A 395 -0.13 -22.34 4.55
N ARG A 396 0.65 -21.26 4.83
CA ARG A 396 1.65 -20.72 3.92
C ARG A 396 3.01 -20.68 4.59
N ASP A 397 3.98 -21.38 4.02
CA ASP A 397 5.39 -21.31 4.46
C ASP A 397 6.11 -20.17 3.71
N PHE A 398 6.13 -18.99 4.34
CA PHE A 398 6.66 -17.75 3.74
C PHE A 398 8.17 -17.84 3.54
N PHE A 399 8.63 -17.63 2.31
CA PHE A 399 10.05 -17.61 1.97
C PHE A 399 10.61 -16.20 1.80
N TYR A 400 9.96 -15.34 0.97
CA TYR A 400 10.44 -13.99 0.69
C TYR A 400 9.34 -13.07 0.15
N LYS A 401 9.57 -11.74 0.26
CA LYS A 401 8.74 -10.70 -0.36
C LYS A 401 9.59 -9.68 -1.10
N ALA A 402 9.23 -9.40 -2.36
CA ALA A 402 9.89 -8.42 -3.22
C ALA A 402 8.88 -7.65 -4.08
N LEU A 403 9.29 -7.07 -5.22
CA LEU A 403 8.42 -6.27 -6.07
C LEU A 403 7.49 -7.15 -6.91
N ASN A 404 6.21 -6.85 -6.87
CA ASN A 404 5.14 -7.51 -7.63
C ASN A 404 5.12 -7.04 -9.10
N ALA A 405 5.99 -7.59 -9.92
CA ALA A 405 6.22 -7.11 -11.29
C ALA A 405 5.12 -7.51 -12.29
N SER A 406 4.53 -8.70 -12.14
CA SER A 406 3.43 -9.17 -12.97
C SER A 406 2.49 -10.05 -12.12
N PRO A 407 1.17 -9.77 -12.12
CA PRO A 407 0.23 -10.42 -11.21
C PRO A 407 -0.04 -11.89 -11.56
N GLY A 408 -0.58 -12.63 -10.59
CA GLY A 408 -1.01 -14.02 -10.70
C GLY A 408 -0.30 -14.95 -9.76
N ALA A 409 -0.79 -16.19 -9.67
CA ALA A 409 -0.23 -17.28 -8.90
C ALA A 409 0.47 -18.29 -9.82
N ALA A 410 1.67 -18.70 -9.46
CA ALA A 410 2.40 -19.75 -10.16
C ALA A 410 2.99 -20.75 -9.14
N VAL A 411 2.92 -22.03 -9.45
CA VAL A 411 3.54 -23.12 -8.66
C VAL A 411 4.44 -23.89 -9.60
N GLY A 412 5.68 -24.15 -9.20
CA GLY A 412 6.60 -24.91 -10.03
C GLY A 412 7.94 -25.17 -9.36
N ASP A 413 8.68 -26.07 -9.98
CA ASP A 413 10.03 -26.43 -9.55
C ASP A 413 11.02 -25.30 -9.85
N ILE A 414 11.93 -25.02 -8.93
CA ILE A 414 13.01 -24.04 -9.14
C ILE A 414 13.93 -24.50 -10.26
N VAL A 415 14.19 -23.61 -11.23
CA VAL A 415 15.19 -23.81 -12.28
C VAL A 415 16.01 -22.52 -12.46
N PHE A 416 17.35 -22.65 -12.46
CA PHE A 416 18.27 -21.51 -12.55
C PHE A 416 18.78 -21.22 -13.97
N ASP A 417 18.42 -22.04 -14.95
CA ASP A 417 18.89 -21.93 -16.31
C ASP A 417 17.73 -21.94 -17.30
N ALA A 418 17.78 -21.05 -18.32
CA ALA A 418 16.69 -20.88 -19.28
C ALA A 418 16.55 -22.08 -20.25
N ASP A 419 17.66 -22.70 -20.69
CA ASP A 419 17.60 -23.89 -21.53
C ASP A 419 17.03 -25.08 -20.75
N LYS A 420 17.36 -25.18 -19.46
CA LYS A 420 16.81 -26.22 -18.59
C LYS A 420 15.32 -25.99 -18.30
N ALA A 421 14.88 -24.73 -18.15
CA ALA A 421 13.47 -24.42 -18.00
C ALA A 421 12.66 -24.91 -19.21
N GLU A 422 13.15 -24.69 -20.42
CA GLU A 422 12.53 -25.21 -21.64
C GLU A 422 12.53 -26.74 -21.69
N GLU A 423 13.66 -27.38 -21.31
CA GLU A 423 13.77 -28.85 -21.28
C GLU A 423 12.76 -29.48 -20.28
N GLU A 424 12.67 -28.99 -19.05
CA GLU A 424 11.76 -29.52 -18.04
C GLU A 424 10.28 -29.25 -18.40
N ALA A 425 9.97 -28.08 -18.93
CA ALA A 425 8.64 -27.77 -19.44
C ALA A 425 8.22 -28.71 -20.60
N THR A 426 9.15 -29.07 -21.49
CA THR A 426 8.90 -30.04 -22.56
C THR A 426 8.58 -31.45 -22.02
N LYS A 427 9.06 -31.77 -20.83
CA LYS A 427 8.72 -33.02 -20.10
C LYS A 427 7.37 -32.95 -19.36
N GLY A 428 6.69 -31.79 -19.45
CA GLY A 428 5.39 -31.56 -18.79
C GLY A 428 5.50 -31.16 -17.32
N ARG A 429 6.62 -30.61 -16.88
CA ARG A 429 6.82 -30.07 -15.55
C ARG A 429 6.57 -28.57 -15.55
N ASP A 430 5.87 -28.08 -14.55
CA ASP A 430 5.77 -26.64 -14.28
C ASP A 430 7.03 -26.17 -13.55
N VAL A 431 7.69 -25.16 -14.10
CA VAL A 431 8.94 -24.63 -13.57
C VAL A 431 8.88 -23.12 -13.35
N ILE A 432 9.55 -22.64 -12.32
CA ILE A 432 9.75 -21.23 -12.04
C ILE A 432 11.21 -20.91 -12.34
N LEU A 433 11.42 -19.99 -13.30
CA LEU A 433 12.76 -19.53 -13.67
C LEU A 433 13.27 -18.54 -12.61
N VAL A 434 14.38 -18.89 -11.97
CA VAL A 434 15.02 -18.08 -10.91
C VAL A 434 16.36 -17.58 -11.41
N ARG A 435 16.55 -16.27 -11.48
CA ARG A 435 17.77 -15.63 -11.99
C ARG A 435 18.18 -14.44 -11.12
N ASP A 436 19.42 -13.98 -11.27
CA ASP A 436 19.79 -12.65 -10.77
C ASP A 436 19.06 -11.57 -11.55
N GLU A 437 19.15 -11.63 -12.86
CA GLU A 437 18.44 -10.81 -13.84
C GLU A 437 18.20 -11.62 -15.10
N THR A 438 17.23 -11.24 -15.91
CA THR A 438 17.00 -11.89 -17.21
C THR A 438 17.47 -11.00 -18.35
N SER A 439 17.95 -11.64 -19.41
CA SER A 439 18.35 -11.00 -20.67
C SER A 439 17.45 -11.46 -21.83
N PRO A 440 17.52 -10.81 -23.01
CA PRO A 440 16.80 -11.28 -24.20
C PRO A 440 17.13 -12.73 -24.61
N GLU A 441 18.28 -13.24 -24.18
CA GLU A 441 18.68 -14.62 -24.43
C GLU A 441 17.92 -15.64 -23.62
N ASP A 442 17.34 -15.21 -22.46
CA ASP A 442 16.56 -16.07 -21.57
C ASP A 442 15.07 -16.19 -21.99
N ILE A 443 14.66 -15.56 -23.09
CA ILE A 443 13.25 -15.42 -23.48
C ILE A 443 12.54 -16.78 -23.66
N HIS A 444 13.23 -17.79 -24.17
CA HIS A 444 12.69 -19.15 -24.36
C HIS A 444 12.42 -19.84 -23.01
N GLY A 445 13.29 -19.67 -22.02
CA GLY A 445 13.10 -20.16 -20.66
C GLY A 445 11.99 -19.41 -19.94
N MET A 446 11.93 -18.09 -20.11
CA MET A 446 10.82 -17.28 -19.58
C MET A 446 9.48 -17.70 -20.19
N HIS A 447 9.45 -17.99 -21.49
CA HIS A 447 8.24 -18.45 -22.18
C HIS A 447 7.79 -19.85 -21.68
N SER A 448 8.72 -20.74 -21.42
CA SER A 448 8.44 -22.11 -20.97
C SER A 448 8.09 -22.20 -19.49
N SER A 449 8.56 -21.26 -18.66
CA SER A 449 8.30 -21.22 -17.22
C SER A 449 6.86 -20.77 -16.90
N VAL A 450 6.28 -21.24 -15.81
CA VAL A 450 4.98 -20.79 -15.31
C VAL A 450 5.09 -19.51 -14.49
N GLY A 451 6.27 -19.18 -13.96
CA GLY A 451 6.55 -17.95 -13.18
C GLY A 451 8.03 -17.57 -13.24
N ILE A 452 8.34 -16.32 -12.87
CA ILE A 452 9.69 -15.76 -12.93
C ILE A 452 10.01 -15.04 -11.63
N LEU A 453 11.19 -15.36 -11.04
CA LEU A 453 11.74 -14.73 -9.86
C LEU A 453 13.13 -14.18 -10.17
N THR A 454 13.38 -12.88 -9.87
CA THR A 454 14.74 -12.32 -9.99
C THR A 454 15.19 -11.64 -8.72
N THR A 455 16.49 -11.76 -8.39
CA THR A 455 17.07 -11.07 -7.24
C THR A 455 17.33 -9.59 -7.53
N LYS A 456 17.56 -9.23 -8.78
CA LYS A 456 17.78 -7.86 -9.25
C LYS A 456 16.67 -7.38 -10.17
N GLY A 457 16.65 -6.08 -10.41
CA GLY A 457 15.73 -5.44 -11.32
C GLY A 457 14.51 -4.82 -10.63
N GLY A 458 13.91 -3.86 -11.31
CA GLY A 458 12.70 -3.15 -10.88
C GLY A 458 11.53 -3.41 -11.80
N MET A 459 10.45 -2.64 -11.62
CA MET A 459 9.20 -2.75 -12.38
C MET A 459 9.35 -2.50 -13.90
N THR A 460 10.47 -1.93 -14.32
CA THR A 460 10.82 -1.68 -15.75
C THR A 460 11.94 -2.58 -16.26
N SER A 461 12.40 -3.55 -15.47
CA SER A 461 13.43 -4.52 -15.88
C SER A 461 12.95 -5.41 -17.03
N HIS A 462 13.87 -6.05 -17.73
CA HIS A 462 13.54 -7.00 -18.79
C HIS A 462 12.60 -8.11 -18.29
N ALA A 463 12.89 -8.71 -17.11
CA ALA A 463 12.04 -9.71 -16.50
C ALA A 463 10.60 -9.20 -16.31
N ALA A 464 10.44 -8.01 -15.74
CA ALA A 464 9.12 -7.41 -15.45
C ALA A 464 8.32 -7.10 -16.73
N VAL A 465 8.98 -6.53 -17.74
CA VAL A 465 8.32 -6.12 -18.99
C VAL A 465 7.90 -7.33 -19.81
N VAL A 466 8.80 -8.30 -19.96
CA VAL A 466 8.55 -9.51 -20.75
C VAL A 466 7.51 -10.41 -20.07
N ALA A 467 7.62 -10.62 -18.74
CA ALA A 467 6.65 -11.40 -18.00
C ALA A 467 5.21 -10.83 -18.12
N ARG A 468 5.06 -9.51 -18.02
CA ARG A 468 3.77 -8.83 -18.26
C ARG A 468 3.28 -9.04 -19.69
N GLY A 469 4.17 -8.92 -20.66
CA GLY A 469 3.83 -9.18 -22.06
C GLY A 469 3.36 -10.62 -22.31
N MET A 470 3.90 -11.57 -21.57
CA MET A 470 3.54 -13.00 -21.62
C MET A 470 2.36 -13.37 -20.70
N GLY A 471 1.91 -12.45 -19.84
CA GLY A 471 0.86 -12.72 -18.84
C GLY A 471 1.29 -13.71 -17.77
N LYS A 472 2.59 -13.77 -17.42
CA LYS A 472 3.14 -14.69 -16.45
C LYS A 472 3.40 -14.00 -15.11
N PRO A 473 3.10 -14.65 -13.98
CA PRO A 473 3.45 -14.15 -12.66
C PRO A 473 4.95 -13.86 -12.53
N CYS A 474 5.30 -12.70 -11.97
CA CYS A 474 6.70 -12.31 -11.85
C CYS A 474 6.95 -11.50 -10.58
N VAL A 475 7.99 -11.89 -9.86
CA VAL A 475 8.52 -11.19 -8.70
C VAL A 475 9.96 -10.78 -9.01
N VAL A 476 10.31 -9.51 -8.84
CA VAL A 476 11.65 -8.97 -9.16
C VAL A 476 12.24 -8.19 -7.98
N GLY A 477 13.56 -8.01 -7.98
CA GLY A 477 14.23 -7.21 -6.97
C GLY A 477 14.26 -7.87 -5.58
N ALA A 478 14.37 -9.18 -5.52
CA ALA A 478 14.55 -9.94 -4.29
C ALA A 478 16.01 -9.87 -3.78
N GLU A 479 16.52 -8.65 -3.54
CA GLU A 479 17.95 -8.33 -3.36
C GLU A 479 18.65 -9.06 -2.21
N ASN A 480 17.92 -9.48 -1.18
CA ASN A 480 18.50 -10.21 -0.04
C ASN A 480 18.47 -11.74 -0.25
N LEU A 481 17.91 -12.23 -1.35
CA LEU A 481 18.07 -13.63 -1.72
C LEU A 481 19.44 -13.84 -2.36
N ILE A 482 20.12 -14.88 -1.94
CA ILE A 482 21.45 -15.25 -2.45
C ILE A 482 21.29 -16.48 -3.32
N ILE A 483 21.64 -16.36 -4.61
CA ILE A 483 21.67 -17.49 -5.54
C ILE A 483 23.12 -17.98 -5.68
N ASP A 484 23.31 -19.28 -5.50
CA ASP A 484 24.56 -19.97 -5.85
C ASP A 484 24.30 -20.83 -7.10
N PHE A 485 24.81 -20.38 -8.25
CA PHE A 485 24.63 -21.07 -9.53
C PHE A 485 25.48 -22.33 -9.66
N GLU A 486 26.57 -22.48 -8.90
CA GLU A 486 27.41 -23.68 -8.91
C GLU A 486 26.77 -24.80 -8.10
N GLU A 487 26.33 -24.49 -6.88
CA GLU A 487 25.62 -25.44 -5.99
C GLU A 487 24.12 -25.52 -6.31
N LYS A 488 23.61 -24.66 -7.20
CA LYS A 488 22.22 -24.59 -7.61
C LYS A 488 21.26 -24.42 -6.44
N THR A 489 21.47 -23.39 -5.66
CA THR A 489 20.66 -23.07 -4.47
C THR A 489 20.22 -21.61 -4.45
N ILE A 490 19.12 -21.34 -3.74
CA ILE A 490 18.68 -20.00 -3.38
C ILE A 490 18.40 -19.95 -1.88
N SER A 491 18.87 -18.91 -1.20
CA SER A 491 18.75 -18.75 0.26
C SER A 491 18.24 -17.39 0.65
N ASN A 492 17.38 -17.34 1.67
CA ASN A 492 16.96 -16.12 2.36
C ASN A 492 17.76 -15.86 3.65
N GLY A 493 18.86 -16.59 3.87
CA GLY A 493 19.69 -16.53 5.08
C GLY A 493 19.26 -17.48 6.21
N THR A 494 18.03 -17.98 6.22
CA THR A 494 17.54 -18.97 7.20
C THR A 494 17.17 -20.30 6.54
N THR A 495 16.59 -20.24 5.36
CA THR A 495 16.15 -21.40 4.56
C THR A 495 16.93 -21.45 3.26
N VAL A 496 17.39 -22.64 2.88
CA VAL A 496 18.07 -22.91 1.61
C VAL A 496 17.21 -23.84 0.77
N LEU A 497 16.91 -23.42 -0.46
CA LEU A 497 16.16 -24.23 -1.44
C LEU A 497 17.10 -24.60 -2.60
N HIS A 498 16.90 -25.78 -3.17
CA HIS A 498 17.70 -26.37 -4.24
C HIS A 498 16.96 -26.34 -5.58
N GLU A 499 17.69 -26.50 -6.66
CA GLU A 499 17.08 -26.74 -7.98
C GLU A 499 16.19 -28.01 -7.95
N GLY A 500 14.95 -27.85 -8.38
CA GLY A 500 13.91 -28.87 -8.31
C GLY A 500 13.05 -28.85 -7.08
N ASP A 501 13.35 -27.99 -6.09
CA ASP A 501 12.43 -27.78 -4.98
C ASP A 501 11.20 -26.98 -5.47
N LEU A 502 10.04 -27.34 -4.93
CA LEU A 502 8.77 -26.72 -5.33
C LEU A 502 8.56 -25.41 -4.58
N ILE A 503 8.22 -24.37 -5.30
CA ILE A 503 7.84 -23.06 -4.73
C ILE A 503 6.54 -22.56 -5.33
N SER A 504 5.86 -21.72 -4.56
CA SER A 504 4.69 -20.96 -4.99
C SER A 504 5.02 -19.48 -5.04
N LEU A 505 4.74 -18.82 -6.17
CA LEU A 505 5.05 -17.43 -6.45
C LEU A 505 3.77 -16.63 -6.66
N ASP A 506 3.51 -15.67 -5.75
CA ASP A 506 2.40 -14.72 -5.83
C ASP A 506 2.89 -13.41 -6.47
N GLY A 507 2.73 -13.30 -7.76
CA GLY A 507 3.09 -12.10 -8.50
C GLY A 507 2.19 -10.90 -8.22
N THR A 508 1.03 -11.10 -7.59
CA THR A 508 0.10 -10.02 -7.18
C THR A 508 0.58 -9.36 -5.89
N LEU A 509 1.01 -10.16 -4.93
CA LEU A 509 1.50 -9.68 -3.62
C LEU A 509 3.03 -9.47 -3.60
N GLY A 510 3.76 -10.02 -4.58
CA GLY A 510 5.23 -10.04 -4.62
C GLY A 510 5.82 -11.04 -3.62
N GLU A 511 5.10 -12.10 -3.29
CA GLU A 511 5.46 -13.05 -2.25
C GLU A 511 5.85 -14.41 -2.83
N VAL A 512 6.82 -15.07 -2.19
CA VAL A 512 7.29 -16.41 -2.53
C VAL A 512 7.13 -17.30 -1.31
N TYR A 513 6.65 -18.52 -1.53
CA TYR A 513 6.39 -19.50 -0.49
C TYR A 513 7.06 -20.84 -0.80
N VAL A 514 7.46 -21.57 0.22
CA VAL A 514 8.01 -22.92 0.07
C VAL A 514 6.87 -23.91 -0.15
N GLY A 515 7.03 -24.82 -1.12
CA GLY A 515 6.06 -25.86 -1.41
C GLY A 515 4.92 -25.41 -2.32
N GLU A 516 3.93 -26.28 -2.45
CA GLU A 516 2.76 -26.11 -3.29
C GLU A 516 1.63 -25.43 -2.54
N LEU A 517 1.11 -24.35 -3.12
CA LEU A 517 -0.14 -23.71 -2.70
C LEU A 517 -1.23 -23.97 -3.74
N GLU A 518 -2.43 -24.28 -3.28
CA GLU A 518 -3.59 -24.41 -4.17
C GLU A 518 -3.98 -23.05 -4.72
N SER A 519 -4.19 -22.99 -6.03
CA SER A 519 -4.67 -21.78 -6.72
C SER A 519 -6.00 -22.05 -7.40
N GLU A 520 -6.81 -21.01 -7.52
CA GLU A 520 -8.04 -21.06 -8.29
C GLU A 520 -7.94 -20.18 -9.54
N PRO A 521 -8.53 -20.59 -10.68
CA PRO A 521 -8.58 -19.77 -11.87
C PRO A 521 -9.42 -18.52 -11.63
N PRO A 522 -9.11 -17.41 -12.34
CA PRO A 522 -9.86 -16.17 -12.21
C PRO A 522 -11.32 -16.42 -12.57
N LYS A 523 -12.22 -16.17 -11.64
CA LYS A 523 -13.66 -16.18 -11.86
C LYS A 523 -14.18 -14.77 -11.69
N PRO A 524 -14.52 -14.05 -12.80
CA PRO A 524 -15.18 -12.77 -12.67
C PRO A 524 -16.43 -12.92 -11.80
N SER A 525 -16.49 -12.18 -10.70
CA SER A 525 -17.66 -12.21 -9.81
C SER A 525 -18.87 -11.56 -10.50
N ASN A 526 -20.08 -11.80 -9.98
CA ASN A 526 -21.28 -11.14 -10.50
C ASN A 526 -21.19 -9.61 -10.38
N GLU A 527 -20.55 -9.13 -9.30
CA GLU A 527 -20.30 -7.71 -9.06
C GLU A 527 -19.36 -7.15 -10.13
N PHE A 528 -18.29 -7.86 -10.49
CA PHE A 528 -17.39 -7.47 -11.57
C PHE A 528 -18.14 -7.38 -12.91
N ASN A 529 -18.96 -8.38 -13.24
CA ASN A 529 -19.73 -8.37 -14.47
C ASN A 529 -20.71 -7.18 -14.52
N THR A 530 -21.38 -6.88 -13.40
CA THR A 530 -22.28 -5.74 -13.26
C THR A 530 -21.53 -4.42 -13.46
N LEU A 531 -20.34 -4.26 -12.83
CA LEU A 531 -19.50 -3.09 -13.02
C LEU A 531 -19.10 -2.91 -14.49
N MET A 532 -18.73 -4.00 -15.18
CA MET A 532 -18.35 -3.97 -16.59
C MET A 532 -19.55 -3.64 -17.50
N GLU A 533 -20.76 -4.10 -17.17
CA GLU A 533 -21.99 -3.71 -17.88
C GLU A 533 -22.22 -2.19 -17.75
N TRP A 534 -22.08 -1.63 -16.55
CA TRP A 534 -22.20 -0.19 -16.34
C TRP A 534 -21.13 0.57 -17.14
N ALA A 535 -19.86 0.16 -17.04
CA ALA A 535 -18.77 0.78 -17.79
C ALA A 535 -19.03 0.77 -19.31
N ASN A 536 -19.55 -0.35 -19.82
CA ASN A 536 -19.93 -0.48 -21.25
C ASN A 536 -21.07 0.48 -21.65
N SER A 537 -21.98 0.84 -20.73
CA SER A 537 -23.05 1.80 -21.03
C SER A 537 -22.57 3.26 -21.12
N PHE A 538 -21.45 3.60 -20.45
CA PHE A 538 -20.88 4.95 -20.44
C PHE A 538 -19.72 5.16 -21.42
N LYS A 539 -19.08 4.09 -21.86
CA LYS A 539 -17.94 4.21 -22.77
C LYS A 539 -18.34 4.84 -24.11
N ARG A 540 -17.46 5.65 -24.67
CA ARG A 540 -17.62 6.29 -25.98
C ARG A 540 -16.81 5.61 -27.07
N MET A 541 -15.82 4.80 -26.71
CA MET A 541 -14.91 4.12 -27.62
C MET A 541 -15.06 2.61 -27.48
N ASN A 542 -14.96 1.91 -28.62
CA ASN A 542 -14.93 0.46 -28.63
C ASN A 542 -13.54 -0.06 -28.27
N VAL A 543 -13.50 -1.16 -27.55
CA VAL A 543 -12.25 -1.82 -27.16
C VAL A 543 -11.96 -2.97 -28.11
N ARG A 544 -10.77 -2.96 -28.74
CA ARG A 544 -10.31 -4.03 -29.63
C ARG A 544 -9.05 -4.67 -29.04
N ALA A 545 -8.96 -5.99 -29.12
CA ALA A 545 -7.81 -6.75 -28.66
C ALA A 545 -6.83 -7.05 -29.79
N ASN A 546 -5.58 -7.36 -29.46
CA ASN A 546 -4.64 -7.99 -30.38
C ASN A 546 -4.87 -9.49 -30.32
N ALA A 547 -5.05 -10.13 -31.49
CA ALA A 547 -5.18 -11.58 -31.61
C ALA A 547 -4.82 -12.02 -33.01
N GLU A 548 -4.13 -13.12 -33.15
CA GLU A 548 -3.63 -13.68 -34.39
C GLU A 548 -4.20 -15.07 -34.69
N THR A 549 -4.63 -15.79 -33.63
CA THR A 549 -5.19 -17.16 -33.76
C THR A 549 -6.66 -17.22 -33.43
N ALA A 550 -7.33 -18.29 -33.81
CA ALA A 550 -8.73 -18.55 -33.44
C ALA A 550 -8.89 -18.68 -31.93
N GLN A 551 -7.90 -19.26 -31.24
CA GLN A 551 -7.91 -19.42 -29.78
C GLN A 551 -7.83 -18.05 -29.09
N ASP A 552 -6.87 -17.21 -29.46
CA ASP A 552 -6.72 -15.86 -28.88
C ASP A 552 -7.96 -15.01 -29.14
N THR A 553 -8.52 -15.10 -30.38
CA THR A 553 -9.74 -14.39 -30.74
C THR A 553 -10.93 -14.83 -29.91
N THR A 554 -11.09 -16.13 -29.66
CA THR A 554 -12.15 -16.66 -28.79
C THR A 554 -12.00 -16.09 -27.38
N LYS A 555 -10.80 -16.16 -26.82
CA LYS A 555 -10.51 -15.64 -25.48
C LYS A 555 -10.72 -14.13 -25.39
N ALA A 556 -10.29 -13.37 -26.40
CA ALA A 556 -10.53 -11.93 -26.46
C ALA A 556 -12.04 -11.58 -26.49
N LEU A 557 -12.84 -12.34 -27.23
CA LEU A 557 -14.29 -12.16 -27.30
C LEU A 557 -14.98 -12.54 -25.98
N GLU A 558 -14.53 -13.57 -25.30
CA GLU A 558 -14.98 -13.95 -23.95
C GLU A 558 -14.75 -12.84 -22.93
N PHE A 559 -13.63 -12.13 -23.02
CA PHE A 559 -13.31 -10.94 -22.22
C PHE A 559 -13.99 -9.65 -22.71
N GLY A 560 -14.89 -9.73 -23.69
CA GLY A 560 -15.73 -8.63 -24.14
C GLY A 560 -15.09 -7.73 -25.21
N ALA A 561 -14.05 -8.18 -25.92
CA ALA A 561 -13.48 -7.45 -27.04
C ALA A 561 -14.53 -7.24 -28.15
N GLU A 562 -14.57 -6.02 -28.71
CA GLU A 562 -15.51 -5.62 -29.75
C GLU A 562 -14.92 -5.73 -31.17
N GLY A 563 -13.75 -6.33 -31.26
CA GLY A 563 -13.04 -6.59 -32.51
C GLY A 563 -11.56 -6.84 -32.29
N ILE A 564 -10.83 -7.04 -33.38
CA ILE A 564 -9.37 -7.18 -33.36
C ILE A 564 -8.74 -5.87 -33.81
N GLY A 565 -7.92 -5.27 -32.92
CA GLY A 565 -7.23 -4.02 -33.14
C GLY A 565 -5.96 -4.16 -33.96
N LEU A 566 -5.29 -5.32 -33.82
CA LEU A 566 -4.13 -5.70 -34.62
C LEU A 566 -4.06 -7.23 -34.73
N CYS A 567 -4.09 -7.71 -35.96
CA CYS A 567 -3.75 -9.07 -36.34
C CYS A 567 -2.41 -9.03 -37.09
N ARG A 568 -1.35 -9.56 -36.48
CA ARG A 568 -0.01 -9.63 -37.04
C ARG A 568 0.08 -10.89 -37.89
N THR A 569 0.01 -10.74 -39.21
CA THR A 569 -0.05 -11.90 -40.14
C THR A 569 1.22 -12.73 -40.14
N GLU A 570 2.37 -12.15 -39.77
CA GLU A 570 3.63 -12.87 -39.63
C GLU A 570 3.63 -13.89 -38.48
N HIS A 571 2.90 -13.63 -37.39
CA HIS A 571 2.78 -14.56 -36.26
C HIS A 571 2.03 -15.86 -36.63
N MET A 572 1.20 -15.85 -37.68
CA MET A 572 0.54 -17.05 -38.17
C MET A 572 1.51 -18.12 -38.71
N PHE A 573 2.79 -17.76 -38.89
CA PHE A 573 3.81 -18.61 -39.52
C PHE A 573 4.96 -19.01 -38.56
N PHE A 574 4.87 -18.75 -37.28
CA PHE A 574 5.93 -19.15 -36.33
C PHE A 574 5.92 -20.64 -35.96
N GLU A 575 4.79 -21.32 -36.11
CA GLU A 575 4.63 -22.68 -35.62
C GLU A 575 4.73 -23.76 -36.71
N GLY A 576 5.31 -24.90 -36.35
CA GLY A 576 5.30 -26.13 -37.10
C GLY A 576 5.91 -26.01 -38.50
N GLU A 577 5.30 -26.65 -39.48
CA GLU A 577 5.80 -26.70 -40.87
C GLU A 577 5.68 -25.34 -41.60
N ARG A 578 5.06 -24.35 -41.01
CA ARG A 578 4.79 -23.03 -41.63
C ARG A 578 6.01 -22.13 -41.67
N ILE A 579 6.94 -22.30 -40.72
CA ILE A 579 8.12 -21.43 -40.58
C ILE A 579 9.11 -21.63 -41.74
N THR A 580 9.26 -22.86 -42.23
CA THR A 580 10.21 -23.17 -43.34
C THR A 580 9.83 -22.45 -44.64
N PRO A 581 8.59 -22.54 -45.18
CA PRO A 581 8.18 -21.75 -46.35
C PRO A 581 8.31 -20.24 -46.16
N MET A 582 8.14 -19.74 -44.91
CA MET A 582 8.27 -18.33 -44.59
C MET A 582 9.75 -17.90 -44.71
N ARG A 583 10.67 -18.69 -44.19
CA ARG A 583 12.12 -18.49 -44.37
C ARG A 583 12.54 -18.58 -45.84
N GLU A 584 12.03 -19.54 -46.57
CA GLU A 584 12.25 -19.65 -48.03
C GLU A 584 11.83 -18.37 -48.76
N MET A 585 10.67 -17.81 -48.40
CA MET A 585 10.13 -16.57 -48.99
C MET A 585 11.04 -15.38 -48.70
N ILE A 586 11.48 -15.23 -47.43
CA ILE A 586 12.37 -14.13 -46.99
C ILE A 586 13.71 -14.21 -47.66
N MET A 587 14.32 -15.40 -47.73
CA MET A 587 15.68 -15.62 -48.24
C MET A 587 15.78 -15.75 -49.76
N SER A 588 14.65 -15.78 -50.48
CA SER A 588 14.63 -15.94 -51.92
C SER A 588 15.15 -14.72 -52.68
N ASP A 589 16.17 -14.87 -53.50
CA ASP A 589 16.75 -13.82 -54.34
C ASP A 589 15.96 -13.60 -55.63
N SER A 590 15.06 -14.51 -55.99
CA SER A 590 14.27 -14.43 -57.25
C SER A 590 12.78 -14.28 -57.01
N THR A 591 12.13 -13.55 -57.91
CA THR A 591 10.66 -13.44 -57.90
C THR A 591 9.98 -14.81 -58.07
N GLN A 592 10.55 -15.72 -58.83
CA GLN A 592 10.00 -17.03 -59.04
C GLN A 592 10.13 -17.94 -57.82
N GLY A 593 11.29 -17.90 -57.12
CA GLY A 593 11.47 -18.60 -55.87
C GLY A 593 10.53 -18.10 -54.79
N ARG A 594 10.41 -16.75 -54.64
CA ARG A 594 9.50 -16.14 -53.69
C ARG A 594 8.03 -16.50 -53.98
N LYS A 595 7.61 -16.54 -55.23
CA LYS A 595 6.25 -17.01 -55.64
C LYS A 595 5.98 -18.47 -55.27
N ARG A 596 6.99 -19.33 -55.37
CA ARG A 596 6.88 -20.76 -54.99
C ARG A 596 6.70 -20.89 -53.47
N ALA A 597 7.47 -20.16 -52.67
CA ALA A 597 7.33 -20.16 -51.22
C ALA A 597 5.95 -19.60 -50.77
N LEU A 598 5.53 -18.49 -51.36
CA LEU A 598 4.22 -17.91 -51.11
C LEU A 598 3.05 -18.84 -51.46
N SER A 599 3.17 -19.68 -52.51
CA SER A 599 2.17 -20.66 -52.85
C SER A 599 1.97 -21.77 -51.81
N LYS A 600 3.00 -22.04 -50.99
CA LYS A 600 2.91 -22.94 -49.83
C LYS A 600 2.25 -22.31 -48.65
N LEU A 601 2.40 -20.99 -48.46
CA LEU A 601 1.87 -20.24 -47.34
C LEU A 601 0.39 -19.84 -47.45
N ILE A 602 -0.07 -19.59 -48.68
CA ILE A 602 -1.40 -19.03 -48.93
C ILE A 602 -2.55 -19.90 -48.38
N GLY A 603 -2.39 -21.23 -48.43
CA GLY A 603 -3.39 -22.17 -47.92
C GLY A 603 -3.58 -22.06 -46.39
N TYR A 604 -2.49 -21.90 -45.66
CA TYR A 604 -2.50 -21.70 -44.23
C TYR A 604 -3.20 -20.37 -43.88
N GLN A 605 -2.80 -19.29 -44.54
CA GLN A 605 -3.35 -17.96 -44.29
C GLN A 605 -4.86 -17.86 -44.58
N ILE A 606 -5.34 -18.52 -45.68
CA ILE A 606 -6.77 -18.61 -45.96
C ILE A 606 -7.51 -19.31 -44.81
N SER A 607 -7.02 -20.46 -44.36
CA SER A 607 -7.64 -21.22 -43.27
C SER A 607 -7.70 -20.44 -41.97
N ASP A 608 -6.61 -19.71 -41.64
CA ASP A 608 -6.56 -18.89 -40.44
C ASP A 608 -7.55 -17.73 -40.49
N PHE A 609 -7.60 -16.99 -41.58
CA PHE A 609 -8.59 -15.92 -41.77
C PHE A 609 -10.02 -16.40 -41.83
N GLU A 610 -10.31 -17.55 -42.46
CA GLU A 610 -11.65 -18.15 -42.40
C GLU A 610 -12.08 -18.43 -40.96
N SER A 611 -11.19 -18.95 -40.15
CA SER A 611 -11.41 -19.22 -38.72
C SER A 611 -11.67 -17.93 -37.93
N LEU A 612 -10.86 -16.91 -38.15
CA LEU A 612 -11.01 -15.60 -37.50
C LEU A 612 -12.34 -14.92 -37.91
N PHE A 613 -12.68 -14.91 -39.21
CA PHE A 613 -13.89 -14.27 -39.68
C PHE A 613 -15.15 -15.00 -39.21
N LYS A 614 -15.13 -16.33 -39.12
CA LYS A 614 -16.24 -17.09 -38.51
C LYS A 614 -16.50 -16.73 -37.05
N LEU A 615 -15.46 -16.49 -36.28
CA LEU A 615 -15.57 -16.08 -34.88
C LEU A 615 -16.00 -14.63 -34.72
N LEU A 616 -15.42 -13.72 -35.50
CA LEU A 616 -15.68 -12.29 -35.40
C LEU A 616 -17.05 -11.87 -35.95
N LYS A 617 -17.57 -12.61 -36.92
CA LYS A 617 -18.84 -12.27 -37.62
C LYS A 617 -18.79 -10.83 -38.17
N GLU A 618 -19.59 -9.92 -37.59
CA GLU A 618 -19.66 -8.50 -37.98
C GLU A 618 -18.66 -7.59 -37.25
N LYS A 619 -17.89 -8.13 -36.28
CA LYS A 619 -16.92 -7.35 -35.55
C LYS A 619 -15.70 -7.02 -36.42
N PRO A 620 -15.16 -5.80 -36.32
CA PRO A 620 -14.02 -5.36 -37.13
C PRO A 620 -12.73 -6.06 -36.77
N ILE A 621 -11.87 -6.24 -37.78
CA ILE A 621 -10.48 -6.68 -37.62
C ILE A 621 -9.58 -5.76 -38.41
N THR A 622 -8.47 -5.32 -37.78
CA THR A 622 -7.38 -4.61 -38.45
C THR A 622 -6.25 -5.60 -38.71
N VAL A 623 -5.98 -5.84 -39.99
CA VAL A 623 -4.96 -6.78 -40.43
C VAL A 623 -3.70 -6.01 -40.80
N ARG A 624 -2.57 -6.34 -40.13
CA ARG A 624 -1.25 -5.89 -40.59
C ARG A 624 -0.84 -6.68 -41.80
N LEU A 625 -0.43 -6.01 -42.85
CA LEU A 625 0.19 -6.68 -44.00
C LEU A 625 1.49 -7.32 -43.55
N LEU A 626 1.87 -8.40 -44.23
CA LEU A 626 3.03 -9.22 -43.88
C LEU A 626 4.31 -8.37 -43.75
N ASP A 627 4.86 -8.33 -42.54
CA ASP A 627 6.07 -7.59 -42.19
C ASP A 627 6.94 -8.45 -41.29
N PRO A 628 7.63 -9.47 -41.89
CA PRO A 628 8.41 -10.44 -41.11
C PRO A 628 9.71 -9.83 -40.60
N PRO A 629 9.86 -9.67 -39.27
CA PRO A 629 11.13 -9.20 -38.72
C PRO A 629 12.23 -10.23 -38.90
N MET A 630 13.35 -9.83 -39.51
CA MET A 630 14.45 -10.73 -39.87
C MET A 630 15.02 -11.49 -38.68
N HIS A 631 15.06 -10.86 -37.51
CA HIS A 631 15.61 -11.48 -36.28
C HIS A 631 14.70 -12.58 -35.71
N GLU A 632 13.39 -12.51 -35.90
CA GLU A 632 12.44 -13.53 -35.43
C GLU A 632 12.43 -14.78 -36.34
N PHE A 633 12.65 -14.59 -37.63
CA PHE A 633 12.67 -15.67 -38.61
C PHE A 633 14.07 -16.24 -38.88
N SER A 634 15.16 -15.56 -38.46
CA SER A 634 16.51 -16.05 -38.65
C SER A 634 16.77 -17.26 -37.74
N PRO A 635 17.42 -18.31 -38.25
CA PRO A 635 17.83 -19.44 -37.41
C PRO A 635 18.84 -18.99 -36.36
N THR A 636 18.50 -19.13 -35.08
CA THR A 636 19.39 -18.76 -33.97
C THR A 636 20.35 -19.86 -33.59
N ARG A 637 20.02 -21.13 -33.86
CA ARG A 637 20.89 -22.32 -33.58
C ARG A 637 21.50 -22.89 -34.84
N ALA A 638 22.71 -23.47 -34.73
CA ALA A 638 23.45 -24.07 -35.85
C ALA A 638 22.68 -25.20 -36.56
N ILE A 639 21.92 -25.99 -35.84
CA ILE A 639 21.06 -27.06 -36.36
C ILE A 639 20.00 -26.50 -37.33
N ASN A 640 19.35 -25.39 -36.97
CA ASN A 640 18.32 -24.75 -37.80
C ASN A 640 18.92 -24.14 -39.10
N ARG A 641 20.19 -23.73 -39.10
CA ARG A 641 20.89 -23.23 -40.31
C ARG A 641 21.12 -24.34 -41.33
N GLN A 642 21.36 -25.55 -40.86
CA GLN A 642 21.61 -26.70 -41.72
C GLN A 642 20.33 -27.17 -42.40
N ASP A 643 19.22 -27.25 -41.65
CA ASP A 643 17.89 -27.59 -42.15
C ASP A 643 17.42 -26.59 -43.21
N VAL A 644 17.61 -25.28 -42.97
CA VAL A 644 17.27 -24.23 -43.94
C VAL A 644 18.17 -24.31 -45.18
N ALA A 645 19.45 -24.62 -45.00
CA ALA A 645 20.37 -24.76 -46.12
C ALA A 645 20.05 -26.01 -46.99
N GLU A 646 19.56 -27.08 -46.41
CA GLU A 646 19.10 -28.27 -47.11
C GLU A 646 17.78 -28.00 -47.86
N ALA A 647 16.79 -27.33 -47.21
CA ALA A 647 15.52 -26.93 -47.82
C ALA A 647 15.66 -25.91 -48.98
N ILE A 648 16.76 -25.15 -49.03
CA ILE A 648 17.07 -24.23 -50.14
C ILE A 648 17.78 -24.92 -51.29
N ARG A 649 18.44 -26.06 -51.05
CA ARG A 649 19.14 -26.84 -52.12
C ARG A 649 18.17 -27.66 -52.98
N ASP A 650 17.05 -28.10 -52.45
CA ASP A 650 15.99 -28.82 -53.14
C ASP A 650 14.98 -27.86 -53.77
#